data_81ad555bd654b845e83f48b3b60eafe5
#
_entry.id   81ad555bd654b845e83f48b3b60eafe5
#
_cell.length_a   1.000
_cell.length_b   1.000
_cell.length_c   1.000
_cell.angle_alpha   90.00
_cell.angle_beta   90.00
_cell.angle_gamma   90.00
#
_symmetry.space_group_name_H-M   'P 1'
#
loop_
_entity.id
_entity.type
_entity.pdbx_description
1 polymer ?
#
loop_
_entity_poly.entity_id
_entity_poly.type
_entity_poly.pdbx_seq_one_letter_code
_entity_poly.pdbx_strand_id
1 'polypeptide(L)'
;MVRLKCNCPPVIAWLLAVVVILSAATPSVADVCHSDRLLKNADFEVRCTNSPNLQVHILCKTSNSNTWSNFPRERLNLVKVESTIFRKCSFDSDLNLLDITSKFLNLRSIDRLVFEHSLGPPGRENLRGFNLQRLQIVDNDFVELPADMLHDVKVDELRVERIPLSSIPRGFFGNSSEISSIDIVGTKLNHIESDAFSSLSKLRKLALYNNSIETIAPDAFDELVNLRFLDLGLNKLHSLPGDVLKKLTKLEIVNLSQNEFDEMPGDLLQIDKSRLQKFRLSHNRGKLKTLPSGFFRGLSGLNETELTSNGFTSLPADLFNDSINLTSLNMSNNSLMSLPPNIFDNTNLRLLGLSRNKLETLPQDIFSHGNLQTLDMNHNRLRNLSKDTLAELVKLETLQVSHNDLTYIDGDACKILKELRNVDLSYNQLTLDHPNNSMSILLDCKNIVDANLSHNKITRIFGDWLYKSQLKNLNLEYNDIRYVSVRIVNFLVRNLLEFQRIALNAKVYLDHNPLHCDCHLLQLFEYYNRTMNNEIYSYVKLEPRDLKCQSPVQFTNISITTIGLDNLNCPVKTNVTTDACNNTCTCWDYPGKKVLAVDCSYRNLTSVPKDVGNPNNRSIELDLSGNKLLKTPAMNISYLLNVTVLNLSSNNISTVSLSVFSSNLQKLMLHNNSISRLDNSVVEYLSDYSTLSKLTLYQNRWICDCEARNFLIVVQKKLSQKQSQTLHTIDLQEDTCSGTNRLFSSMTVNELCEGAIAIIVVSCLLIALFGVILGLLAALYYRYQKEIKVWLYSKQWCLWFVTEDELDKDKMYDAFISFSHKDEDFVEKEIVAKLEDGPKPYKLCLHYRDWLAGEWIPAQIARSVDESRRTIVVLSPNFIESIWGRMEFRTAHSQALSEGRARVIVILYGDIGNTEDLDPELKAYLSMNTYVKWGDPWFWDKLRYALPHRYEPSKRRTRTARIIENHLAQLPVNNHNDHVGNKSEIIPMPKISTSSNDSAKLLDSAAEDDRIVQNC
;
A
#
# COMPACT_ATOMS: atom_id res chain seq x y z
N MET A 1 -10.14 -29.84 -2.13
CA MET A 1 -10.93 -31.03 -2.49
C MET A 1 -12.04 -30.63 -3.46
N VAL A 2 -11.80 -30.79 -4.74
CA VAL A 2 -12.86 -30.76 -5.78
C VAL A 2 -12.48 -31.83 -6.78
N ARG A 3 -13.29 -32.89 -6.84
CA ARG A 3 -13.18 -33.99 -7.81
C ARG A 3 -13.76 -33.53 -9.14
N LEU A 4 -12.91 -33.47 -10.17
CA LEU A 4 -13.34 -33.42 -11.56
C LEU A 4 -13.32 -34.85 -12.12
N LYS A 5 -14.51 -35.38 -12.48
CA LYS A 5 -14.67 -36.57 -13.30
C LYS A 5 -14.49 -36.17 -14.76
N CYS A 6 -13.44 -36.68 -15.42
CA CYS A 6 -13.36 -36.69 -16.88
C CYS A 6 -13.70 -38.08 -17.40
N ASN A 7 -14.79 -38.19 -18.18
CA ASN A 7 -15.09 -39.33 -19.04
C ASN A 7 -14.26 -39.22 -20.33
N CYS A 8 -13.34 -40.13 -20.56
CA CYS A 8 -12.68 -40.34 -21.85
C CYS A 8 -13.14 -41.64 -22.51
N PRO A 9 -13.30 -41.65 -23.83
CA PRO A 9 -13.80 -42.83 -24.57
C PRO A 9 -12.74 -43.97 -24.67
N PRO A 10 -13.17 -45.23 -24.84
CA PRO A 10 -12.34 -46.43 -24.64
C PRO A 10 -11.22 -46.68 -25.68
N VAL A 11 -11.06 -45.84 -26.70
CA VAL A 11 -10.02 -46.05 -27.74
C VAL A 11 -8.62 -45.57 -27.29
N ILE A 12 -8.53 -44.65 -26.31
CA ILE A 12 -7.26 -44.17 -25.78
C ILE A 12 -6.64 -45.13 -24.75
N ALA A 13 -7.46 -45.92 -24.08
CA ALA A 13 -6.97 -46.93 -23.13
C ALA A 13 -6.20 -48.06 -23.79
N TRP A 14 -6.49 -48.39 -25.07
CA TRP A 14 -5.77 -49.43 -25.83
C TRP A 14 -4.39 -48.95 -26.36
N LEU A 15 -4.26 -47.69 -26.71
CA LEU A 15 -2.96 -47.13 -27.14
C LEU A 15 -1.98 -46.96 -25.98
N LEU A 16 -2.47 -46.60 -24.77
CA LEU A 16 -1.64 -46.54 -23.56
C LEU A 16 -1.22 -47.94 -23.05
N ALA A 17 -2.06 -48.98 -23.22
CA ALA A 17 -1.70 -50.34 -22.86
C ALA A 17 -0.66 -50.96 -23.84
N VAL A 18 -0.67 -50.59 -25.10
CA VAL A 18 0.34 -51.02 -26.08
C VAL A 18 1.67 -50.31 -25.90
N VAL A 19 1.67 -49.03 -25.48
CA VAL A 19 2.89 -48.30 -25.12
C VAL A 19 3.53 -48.82 -23.84
N VAL A 20 2.71 -49.26 -22.87
CA VAL A 20 3.22 -49.86 -21.61
C VAL A 20 3.73 -51.28 -21.82
N ILE A 21 3.21 -52.06 -22.81
CA ILE A 21 3.70 -53.41 -23.12
C ILE A 21 4.93 -53.40 -24.04
N LEU A 22 5.12 -52.36 -24.88
CA LEU A 22 6.33 -52.18 -25.66
C LEU A 22 7.47 -51.52 -24.90
N SER A 23 7.21 -50.83 -23.78
CA SER A 23 8.27 -50.36 -22.85
C SER A 23 8.74 -51.39 -21.84
N ALA A 24 8.09 -52.59 -21.77
CA ALA A 24 8.47 -53.65 -20.85
C ALA A 24 9.48 -54.68 -21.44
N ALA A 25 10.03 -54.43 -22.64
CA ALA A 25 10.98 -55.33 -23.27
C ALA A 25 12.41 -54.77 -23.49
N THR A 26 12.74 -53.62 -22.85
CA THR A 26 14.16 -53.23 -22.62
C THR A 26 14.41 -53.35 -21.13
N PRO A 27 15.41 -54.12 -20.66
CA PRO A 27 15.78 -54.06 -19.26
C PRO A 27 16.26 -52.65 -18.99
N SER A 28 15.50 -51.90 -18.23
CA SER A 28 15.90 -50.58 -17.73
C SER A 28 17.20 -50.74 -16.94
N VAL A 29 18.24 -49.99 -17.31
CA VAL A 29 19.54 -49.92 -16.63
C VAL A 29 19.39 -49.50 -15.14
N ALA A 30 18.16 -49.35 -14.64
CA ALA A 30 17.81 -48.83 -13.31
C ALA A 30 17.87 -49.85 -12.18
N ASP A 31 18.12 -51.17 -12.45
CA ASP A 31 18.00 -52.22 -11.42
C ASP A 31 19.35 -52.82 -10.98
N VAL A 32 20.50 -52.18 -11.20
CA VAL A 32 21.80 -52.79 -11.00
C VAL A 32 22.41 -52.59 -9.62
N CYS A 33 21.92 -51.64 -8.82
CA CYS A 33 22.38 -51.40 -7.44
C CYS A 33 21.27 -51.63 -6.41
N HIS A 34 20.85 -52.85 -6.19
CA HIS A 34 19.77 -53.19 -5.23
C HIS A 34 20.15 -53.28 -3.75
N SER A 35 21.44 -53.16 -3.42
CA SER A 35 21.89 -53.06 -2.00
C SER A 35 23.05 -52.11 -1.85
N ASP A 36 23.05 -51.29 -0.79
CA ASP A 36 24.13 -50.36 -0.41
C ASP A 36 25.47 -51.08 -0.16
N ARG A 37 25.51 -52.44 -0.18
CA ARG A 37 26.71 -53.22 0.07
C ARG A 37 26.73 -54.38 -0.90
N LEU A 38 27.63 -54.34 -1.89
CA LEU A 38 27.81 -55.40 -2.88
C LEU A 38 28.74 -56.48 -2.36
N LEU A 39 29.89 -56.14 -1.83
CA LEU A 39 30.91 -57.06 -1.37
C LEU A 39 31.56 -56.61 -0.07
N LYS A 40 31.81 -57.52 0.86
CA LYS A 40 32.45 -57.21 2.14
C LYS A 40 33.27 -58.39 2.65
N ASN A 41 34.51 -58.14 3.02
CA ASN A 41 35.34 -59.07 3.78
C ASN A 41 36.07 -58.38 4.94
N ALA A 42 37.08 -58.99 5.55
CA ALA A 42 37.88 -58.42 6.63
C ALA A 42 38.55 -57.12 6.20
N ASP A 43 39.09 -57.06 4.99
CA ASP A 43 39.98 -56.00 4.48
C ASP A 43 39.28 -54.95 3.64
N PHE A 44 38.20 -55.34 2.93
CA PHE A 44 37.54 -54.46 1.98
C PHE A 44 36.02 -54.42 2.17
N GLU A 45 35.45 -53.28 1.80
CA GLU A 45 33.99 -53.15 1.61
C GLU A 45 33.74 -52.37 0.29
N VAL A 46 33.04 -53.03 -0.64
CA VAL A 46 32.62 -52.44 -1.91
C VAL A 46 31.14 -52.07 -1.83
N ARG A 47 30.84 -50.80 -2.05
CA ARG A 47 29.45 -50.26 -2.10
C ARG A 47 29.17 -49.72 -3.47
N CYS A 48 27.91 -49.75 -3.85
CA CYS A 48 27.40 -49.12 -5.04
C CYS A 48 26.27 -48.13 -4.68
N THR A 49 26.27 -46.97 -5.30
CA THR A 49 25.24 -45.95 -5.11
C THR A 49 24.75 -45.45 -6.47
N ASN A 50 23.45 -45.21 -6.61
CA ASN A 50 22.77 -44.78 -7.85
C ASN A 50 22.34 -43.31 -7.88
N SER A 51 22.68 -42.49 -6.89
CA SER A 51 22.21 -41.10 -6.82
C SER A 51 23.36 -40.10 -6.88
N PRO A 52 23.40 -39.15 -7.81
CA PRO A 52 22.55 -39.02 -9.04
C PRO A 52 23.01 -39.94 -10.17
N ASN A 53 24.22 -40.53 -10.11
CA ASN A 53 24.83 -41.35 -11.11
C ASN A 53 25.51 -42.58 -10.47
N LEU A 54 25.77 -43.63 -11.24
CA LEU A 54 26.33 -44.89 -10.76
C LEU A 54 27.76 -44.74 -10.25
N GLN A 55 27.97 -44.92 -8.95
CA GLN A 55 29.29 -44.81 -8.28
C GLN A 55 29.61 -46.12 -7.56
N VAL A 56 30.89 -46.54 -7.65
CA VAL A 56 31.42 -47.65 -6.87
C VAL A 56 32.41 -47.15 -5.83
N HIS A 57 32.16 -47.42 -4.57
CA HIS A 57 33.03 -47.06 -3.45
C HIS A 57 33.76 -48.29 -2.94
N ILE A 58 35.09 -48.24 -2.92
CA ILE A 58 35.97 -49.27 -2.42
C ILE A 58 36.62 -48.75 -1.14
N LEU A 59 36.18 -49.24 0.01
CA LEU A 59 36.68 -48.87 1.32
C LEU A 59 37.66 -49.94 1.84
N CYS A 60 38.89 -49.55 2.05
CA CYS A 60 39.91 -50.39 2.69
C CYS A 60 39.83 -50.24 4.24
N LYS A 61 39.75 -51.34 4.97
CA LYS A 61 39.55 -51.38 6.44
C LYS A 61 40.82 -51.61 7.23
N THR A 62 41.86 -52.17 6.57
CA THR A 62 43.15 -52.44 7.17
C THR A 62 44.20 -51.58 6.47
N SER A 63 45.24 -51.18 7.22
CA SER A 63 46.29 -50.28 6.73
C SER A 63 47.54 -51.01 6.16
N ASN A 64 47.51 -52.36 6.06
CA ASN A 64 48.67 -53.17 5.60
C ASN A 64 48.67 -53.33 4.07
N SER A 65 49.75 -53.03 3.44
CA SER A 65 49.98 -53.07 2.00
C SER A 65 49.71 -54.44 1.34
N ASN A 66 49.90 -55.53 2.06
CA ASN A 66 49.73 -56.91 1.50
C ASN A 66 48.26 -57.38 1.41
N THR A 67 47.32 -56.55 1.62
CA THR A 67 45.87 -56.95 1.66
C THR A 67 45.21 -57.05 0.31
N TRP A 68 45.77 -56.54 -0.79
CA TRP A 68 45.14 -56.53 -2.13
C TRP A 68 45.03 -57.97 -2.72
N SER A 69 45.83 -58.93 -2.27
CA SER A 69 45.62 -60.35 -2.62
C SER A 69 44.28 -60.89 -2.14
N ASN A 70 43.71 -60.29 -1.06
CA ASN A 70 42.42 -60.63 -0.49
C ASN A 70 41.25 -59.85 -1.09
N PHE A 71 41.47 -59.05 -2.12
CA PHE A 71 40.40 -58.26 -2.77
C PHE A 71 39.29 -59.22 -3.29
N PRO A 72 38.00 -58.93 -3.05
CA PRO A 72 36.87 -59.71 -3.53
C PRO A 72 36.90 -59.88 -5.05
N ARG A 73 36.86 -61.12 -5.55
CA ARG A 73 36.99 -61.45 -7.00
C ARG A 73 35.64 -61.77 -7.64
N GLU A 74 34.56 -61.12 -7.12
CA GLU A 74 33.22 -61.28 -7.68
C GLU A 74 32.94 -60.24 -8.78
N ARG A 75 32.35 -60.65 -9.90
CA ARG A 75 32.05 -59.82 -11.05
C ARG A 75 30.74 -59.05 -10.85
N LEU A 76 30.79 -57.74 -10.78
CA LEU A 76 29.64 -56.87 -10.58
C LEU A 76 28.80 -56.64 -11.88
N ASN A 77 29.29 -56.98 -13.03
CA ASN A 77 28.67 -56.86 -14.37
C ASN A 77 28.12 -55.43 -14.68
N LEU A 78 28.74 -54.39 -14.13
CA LEU A 78 28.40 -53.00 -14.38
C LEU A 78 28.94 -52.54 -15.71
N VAL A 79 28.08 -52.16 -16.66
CA VAL A 79 28.48 -51.80 -18.04
C VAL A 79 29.23 -50.45 -18.07
N LYS A 80 28.75 -49.46 -17.34
CA LYS A 80 29.32 -48.14 -17.28
C LYS A 80 29.22 -47.61 -15.85
N VAL A 81 30.34 -47.20 -15.27
CA VAL A 81 30.39 -46.58 -13.96
C VAL A 81 30.94 -45.17 -14.13
N GLU A 82 30.19 -44.18 -13.64
CA GLU A 82 30.64 -42.81 -13.73
C GLU A 82 31.83 -42.56 -12.81
N SER A 83 31.83 -43.09 -11.59
CA SER A 83 32.90 -42.83 -10.61
C SER A 83 33.28 -44.09 -9.82
N THR A 84 34.58 -44.38 -9.75
CA THR A 84 35.13 -45.36 -8.82
C THR A 84 35.95 -44.63 -7.74
N ILE A 85 35.62 -44.81 -6.46
CA ILE A 85 36.19 -44.10 -5.33
C ILE A 85 36.94 -45.07 -4.42
N PHE A 86 38.25 -44.94 -4.31
CA PHE A 86 39.12 -45.63 -3.34
C PHE A 86 39.25 -44.80 -2.08
N ARG A 87 38.85 -45.39 -0.95
CA ARG A 87 38.81 -44.67 0.33
C ARG A 87 39.65 -45.43 1.39
N LYS A 88 40.55 -44.71 2.09
CA LYS A 88 41.45 -45.26 3.12
C LYS A 88 42.32 -46.39 2.63
N CYS A 89 42.76 -46.38 1.36
CA CYS A 89 43.56 -47.40 0.78
C CYS A 89 45.05 -47.05 0.78
N SER A 90 45.89 -48.04 0.90
CA SER A 90 47.33 -48.00 0.56
C SER A 90 47.53 -48.79 -0.73
N PHE A 91 48.51 -48.37 -1.56
CA PHE A 91 48.73 -48.96 -2.88
C PHE A 91 50.13 -49.52 -2.96
N ASP A 92 50.23 -50.82 -3.26
CA ASP A 92 51.51 -51.48 -3.50
C ASP A 92 52.10 -50.99 -4.83
N SER A 93 53.44 -50.90 -4.91
CA SER A 93 54.18 -50.41 -6.11
C SER A 93 53.82 -51.18 -7.37
N ASP A 94 53.52 -52.45 -7.27
CA ASP A 94 53.31 -53.39 -8.37
C ASP A 94 51.83 -53.63 -8.67
N LEU A 95 50.92 -53.02 -7.92
CA LEU A 95 49.49 -53.16 -8.04
C LEU A 95 48.95 -52.34 -9.23
N ASN A 96 48.24 -53.01 -10.16
CA ASN A 96 47.50 -52.28 -11.20
C ASN A 96 46.01 -52.21 -10.85
N LEU A 97 45.49 -50.99 -10.62
CA LEU A 97 44.09 -50.78 -10.26
C LEU A 97 43.13 -50.98 -11.44
N LEU A 98 43.61 -50.90 -12.67
CA LEU A 98 42.82 -51.23 -13.85
C LEU A 98 42.49 -52.75 -13.86
N ASP A 99 43.43 -53.60 -13.46
CA ASP A 99 43.17 -55.02 -13.28
C ASP A 99 42.16 -55.33 -12.20
N ILE A 100 42.22 -54.64 -11.08
CA ILE A 100 41.21 -54.74 -10.01
C ILE A 100 39.84 -54.38 -10.53
N THR A 101 39.72 -53.23 -11.20
CA THR A 101 38.41 -52.71 -11.64
C THR A 101 37.87 -53.51 -12.85
N SER A 102 38.70 -53.84 -13.83
CA SER A 102 38.32 -54.54 -15.06
C SER A 102 38.19 -56.08 -14.87
N LYS A 103 39.19 -56.73 -14.26
CA LYS A 103 39.24 -58.19 -14.14
C LYS A 103 38.41 -58.74 -12.97
N PHE A 104 38.42 -58.03 -11.81
CA PHE A 104 37.75 -58.51 -10.60
C PHE A 104 36.32 -57.92 -10.50
N LEU A 105 36.13 -56.64 -10.71
CA LEU A 105 34.81 -56.00 -10.67
C LEU A 105 34.08 -56.02 -12.02
N ASN A 106 34.73 -56.34 -13.12
CA ASN A 106 34.23 -56.34 -14.50
C ASN A 106 33.63 -54.98 -14.93
N LEU A 107 34.26 -53.88 -14.50
CA LEU A 107 33.87 -52.53 -14.95
C LEU A 107 34.47 -52.28 -16.36
N ARG A 108 33.60 -52.07 -17.35
CA ARG A 108 34.05 -51.90 -18.78
C ARG A 108 34.63 -50.50 -19.06
N SER A 109 34.11 -49.47 -18.38
CA SER A 109 34.59 -48.10 -18.47
C SER A 109 34.39 -47.39 -17.13
N ILE A 110 35.33 -46.51 -16.80
CA ILE A 110 35.30 -45.62 -15.63
C ILE A 110 35.58 -44.25 -16.14
N ASP A 111 34.61 -43.31 -15.97
CA ASP A 111 34.77 -41.94 -16.41
C ASP A 111 35.61 -41.14 -15.37
N ARG A 112 35.40 -41.43 -14.08
CA ARG A 112 36.08 -40.74 -12.96
C ARG A 112 36.72 -41.73 -11.99
N LEU A 113 37.94 -41.47 -11.61
CA LEU A 113 38.69 -42.20 -10.59
C LEU A 113 39.01 -41.25 -9.43
N VAL A 114 38.67 -41.63 -8.21
CA VAL A 114 38.82 -40.80 -7.00
C VAL A 114 39.59 -41.54 -5.92
N PHE A 115 40.56 -40.84 -5.33
CA PHE A 115 41.32 -41.30 -4.15
C PHE A 115 41.01 -40.39 -2.97
N GLU A 116 40.38 -40.94 -1.92
CA GLU A 116 40.02 -40.21 -0.71
C GLU A 116 40.61 -40.84 0.54
N HIS A 117 41.19 -40.00 1.44
CA HIS A 117 41.80 -40.46 2.71
C HIS A 117 42.76 -41.65 2.56
N SER A 118 43.48 -41.74 1.46
CA SER A 118 44.42 -42.81 1.19
C SER A 118 45.69 -42.63 2.05
N LEU A 119 46.31 -43.75 2.42
CA LEU A 119 47.50 -43.78 3.29
C LEU A 119 48.78 -43.43 2.54
N GLY A 120 48.75 -43.44 1.23
CA GLY A 120 49.86 -43.06 0.34
C GLY A 120 49.33 -42.70 -1.04
N PRO A 121 50.13 -41.95 -1.87
CA PRO A 121 49.73 -41.59 -3.22
C PRO A 121 49.75 -42.83 -4.12
N PRO A 122 48.85 -42.90 -5.12
CA PRO A 122 48.95 -43.90 -6.17
C PRO A 122 50.16 -43.62 -7.05
N GLY A 123 50.92 -44.67 -7.37
CA GLY A 123 52.11 -44.61 -8.23
C GLY A 123 51.76 -44.87 -9.70
N ARG A 124 52.78 -44.86 -10.55
CA ARG A 124 52.71 -45.12 -12.00
C ARG A 124 52.02 -46.44 -12.34
N GLU A 125 52.45 -47.55 -11.77
CA GLU A 125 51.88 -48.88 -12.03
C GLU A 125 50.44 -48.99 -11.57
N ASN A 126 50.05 -48.29 -10.49
CA ASN A 126 48.67 -48.29 -9.99
C ASN A 126 47.69 -47.69 -11.02
N LEU A 127 48.13 -46.68 -11.77
CA LEU A 127 47.27 -45.97 -12.74
C LEU A 127 47.53 -46.41 -14.18
N ARG A 128 48.50 -47.25 -14.46
CA ARG A 128 48.87 -47.66 -15.80
C ARG A 128 47.68 -48.20 -16.60
N GLY A 129 47.54 -47.68 -17.82
CA GLY A 129 46.54 -48.13 -18.80
C GLY A 129 45.15 -47.54 -18.62
N PHE A 130 44.85 -46.74 -17.59
CA PHE A 130 43.60 -46.05 -17.48
C PHE A 130 43.41 -44.99 -18.59
N ASN A 131 42.15 -44.89 -19.02
CA ASN A 131 41.69 -43.79 -19.87
C ASN A 131 40.51 -43.13 -19.18
N LEU A 132 40.74 -42.00 -18.49
CA LEU A 132 39.80 -41.33 -17.60
C LEU A 132 39.40 -39.98 -18.16
N GLN A 133 38.13 -39.65 -18.04
CA GLN A 133 37.70 -38.28 -18.17
C GLN A 133 38.25 -37.43 -17.03
N ARG A 134 38.22 -37.97 -15.75
CA ARG A 134 38.67 -37.22 -14.57
C ARG A 134 39.41 -38.09 -13.58
N LEU A 135 40.57 -37.64 -13.14
CA LEU A 135 41.31 -38.18 -11.99
C LEU A 135 41.22 -37.20 -10.81
N GLN A 136 40.81 -37.68 -9.63
CA GLN A 136 40.67 -36.87 -8.43
C GLN A 136 41.44 -37.46 -7.26
N ILE A 137 42.23 -36.64 -6.59
CA ILE A 137 42.99 -36.97 -5.38
C ILE A 137 42.54 -35.96 -4.30
N VAL A 138 41.75 -36.39 -3.34
CA VAL A 138 40.99 -35.49 -2.48
C VAL A 138 41.12 -35.94 -1.01
N ASP A 139 41.30 -34.99 -0.08
CA ASP A 139 41.30 -35.22 1.37
C ASP A 139 42.33 -36.29 1.78
N ASN A 140 43.55 -36.17 1.32
CA ASN A 140 44.62 -37.10 1.68
C ASN A 140 45.74 -36.41 2.52
N ASP A 141 46.49 -37.20 3.32
CA ASP A 141 47.50 -36.67 4.26
C ASP A 141 48.91 -36.72 3.71
N PHE A 142 49.16 -37.31 2.56
CA PHE A 142 50.50 -37.38 1.98
C PHE A 142 50.94 -36.02 1.41
N VAL A 143 52.24 -35.72 1.51
CA VAL A 143 52.83 -34.42 1.23
C VAL A 143 53.44 -34.30 -0.19
N GLU A 144 53.63 -35.40 -0.85
CA GLU A 144 54.24 -35.49 -2.21
C GLU A 144 53.47 -36.45 -3.12
N LEU A 145 53.52 -36.18 -4.43
CA LEU A 145 53.02 -37.07 -5.47
C LEU A 145 54.22 -37.68 -6.23
N PRO A 146 54.17 -38.95 -6.64
CA PRO A 146 55.23 -39.54 -7.49
C PRO A 146 55.38 -38.78 -8.81
N ALA A 147 56.60 -38.40 -9.18
CA ALA A 147 56.87 -37.63 -10.38
C ALA A 147 56.43 -38.32 -11.69
N ASP A 148 56.37 -39.64 -11.72
CA ASP A 148 55.98 -40.46 -12.87
C ASP A 148 54.51 -40.98 -12.81
N MET A 149 53.71 -40.51 -11.83
CA MET A 149 52.38 -41.00 -11.55
C MET A 149 51.47 -40.95 -12.78
N LEU A 150 51.60 -39.94 -13.63
CA LEU A 150 50.76 -39.74 -14.81
C LEU A 150 51.35 -40.28 -16.12
N HIS A 151 52.48 -41.02 -16.08
CA HIS A 151 53.23 -41.38 -17.26
C HIS A 151 52.47 -42.32 -18.24
N ASP A 152 51.76 -43.30 -17.76
CA ASP A 152 51.03 -44.31 -18.57
C ASP A 152 49.51 -44.25 -18.42
N VAL A 153 48.97 -43.13 -18.04
CA VAL A 153 47.52 -42.88 -17.88
C VAL A 153 47.08 -41.75 -18.83
N LYS A 154 45.89 -41.91 -19.44
CA LYS A 154 45.24 -40.84 -20.20
C LYS A 154 44.19 -40.18 -19.32
N VAL A 155 44.35 -38.90 -19.07
CA VAL A 155 43.42 -38.10 -18.24
C VAL A 155 43.09 -36.80 -18.96
N ASP A 156 41.80 -36.46 -19.08
CA ASP A 156 41.38 -35.16 -19.58
C ASP A 156 41.36 -34.08 -18.50
N GLU A 157 40.85 -34.42 -17.29
CA GLU A 157 40.78 -33.52 -16.16
C GLU A 157 41.46 -34.09 -14.92
N LEU A 158 42.43 -33.36 -14.36
CA LEU A 158 43.11 -33.69 -13.11
C LEU A 158 42.62 -32.76 -12.01
N ARG A 159 42.19 -33.34 -10.87
CA ARG A 159 41.88 -32.60 -9.67
C ARG A 159 42.60 -33.09 -8.46
N VAL A 160 43.38 -32.25 -7.83
CA VAL A 160 44.10 -32.47 -6.57
C VAL A 160 43.58 -31.48 -5.52
N GLU A 161 42.97 -31.97 -4.47
CA GLU A 161 42.24 -31.12 -3.55
C GLU A 161 42.48 -31.51 -2.10
N ARG A 162 42.77 -30.54 -1.26
CA ARG A 162 42.93 -30.69 0.20
C ARG A 162 43.95 -31.76 0.59
N ILE A 163 45.11 -31.72 -0.04
CA ILE A 163 46.30 -32.49 0.34
C ILE A 163 47.42 -31.51 0.68
N PRO A 164 48.30 -31.82 1.63
CA PRO A 164 49.39 -30.90 2.08
C PRO A 164 50.59 -30.85 1.11
N LEU A 165 50.32 -30.84 -0.20
CA LEU A 165 51.36 -30.80 -1.25
C LEU A 165 52.08 -29.46 -1.23
N SER A 166 53.39 -29.43 -1.07
CA SER A 166 54.18 -28.21 -1.00
C SER A 166 54.80 -27.77 -2.35
N SER A 167 55.01 -28.67 -3.27
CA SER A 167 55.53 -28.41 -4.61
C SER A 167 54.95 -29.40 -5.63
N ILE A 168 54.99 -29.03 -6.91
CA ILE A 168 54.69 -29.93 -8.04
C ILE A 168 55.99 -30.60 -8.39
N PRO A 169 56.05 -31.97 -8.41
CA PRO A 169 57.30 -32.66 -8.76
C PRO A 169 57.71 -32.33 -10.18
N ARG A 170 59.03 -32.16 -10.40
CA ARG A 170 59.59 -31.94 -11.76
C ARG A 170 59.24 -33.07 -12.69
N GLY A 171 58.76 -32.72 -13.88
CA GLY A 171 58.35 -33.71 -14.89
C GLY A 171 57.06 -34.45 -14.60
N PHE A 172 56.32 -34.07 -13.59
CA PHE A 172 55.00 -34.67 -13.22
C PHE A 172 54.04 -34.74 -14.40
N PHE A 173 54.01 -33.73 -15.27
CA PHE A 173 53.17 -33.68 -16.49
C PHE A 173 53.93 -34.13 -17.77
N GLY A 174 55.13 -34.66 -17.68
CA GLY A 174 56.04 -34.85 -18.83
C GLY A 174 55.47 -35.55 -20.03
N ASN A 175 54.54 -36.51 -19.85
CA ASN A 175 53.87 -37.24 -20.94
C ASN A 175 52.35 -37.03 -21.01
N SER A 176 51.86 -36.02 -20.33
CA SER A 176 50.41 -35.79 -20.13
C SER A 176 49.84 -34.70 -21.06
N SER A 177 50.28 -34.61 -22.28
CA SER A 177 49.93 -33.57 -23.25
C SER A 177 48.43 -33.47 -23.57
N GLU A 178 47.61 -34.47 -23.19
CA GLU A 178 46.17 -34.52 -23.50
C GLU A 178 45.31 -33.80 -22.42
N ILE A 179 45.87 -33.45 -21.27
CA ILE A 179 45.12 -32.83 -20.18
C ILE A 179 44.58 -31.48 -20.61
N SER A 180 43.25 -31.30 -20.46
CA SER A 180 42.56 -30.07 -20.81
C SER A 180 42.22 -29.19 -19.62
N SER A 181 42.12 -29.78 -18.39
CA SER A 181 41.79 -29.08 -17.14
C SER A 181 42.61 -29.60 -15.96
N ILE A 182 43.17 -28.67 -15.20
CA ILE A 182 43.89 -28.98 -13.94
C ILE A 182 43.27 -28.10 -12.84
N ASP A 183 42.87 -28.74 -11.75
CA ASP A 183 42.46 -28.11 -10.50
C ASP A 183 43.40 -28.62 -9.35
N ILE A 184 44.28 -27.80 -8.86
CA ILE A 184 45.11 -28.08 -7.67
C ILE A 184 44.70 -27.06 -6.59
N VAL A 185 43.90 -27.50 -5.63
CA VAL A 185 43.15 -26.60 -4.78
C VAL A 185 43.24 -26.99 -3.32
N GLY A 186 43.44 -26.02 -2.45
CA GLY A 186 43.49 -26.28 -1.00
C GLY A 186 44.67 -27.10 -0.56
N THR A 187 45.83 -26.94 -1.26
CA THR A 187 47.12 -27.58 -0.92
C THR A 187 48.02 -26.59 -0.20
N LYS A 188 49.27 -26.98 0.07
CA LYS A 188 50.32 -26.10 0.66
C LYS A 188 51.34 -25.64 -0.37
N LEU A 189 50.97 -25.62 -1.68
CA LEU A 189 51.87 -25.11 -2.71
C LEU A 189 52.30 -23.68 -2.36
N ASN A 190 53.60 -23.43 -2.30
CA ASN A 190 54.16 -22.13 -1.95
C ASN A 190 54.92 -21.46 -3.11
N HIS A 191 55.30 -22.22 -4.13
CA HIS A 191 56.07 -21.74 -5.28
C HIS A 191 55.68 -22.50 -6.55
N ILE A 192 55.72 -21.83 -7.71
CA ILE A 192 55.55 -22.45 -9.03
C ILE A 192 56.85 -22.29 -9.82
N GLU A 193 57.49 -23.41 -10.08
CA GLU A 193 58.75 -23.50 -10.83
C GLU A 193 58.58 -23.26 -12.33
N SER A 194 59.66 -22.93 -13.02
CA SER A 194 59.67 -22.67 -14.50
C SER A 194 59.13 -23.80 -15.36
N ASP A 195 59.35 -25.04 -15.00
CA ASP A 195 59.01 -26.26 -15.71
C ASP A 195 57.79 -26.99 -15.17
N ALA A 196 57.10 -26.39 -14.15
CA ALA A 196 56.02 -27.06 -13.43
C ALA A 196 54.86 -27.54 -14.34
N PHE A 197 54.56 -26.84 -15.42
CA PHE A 197 53.52 -27.17 -16.36
C PHE A 197 54.04 -27.44 -17.79
N SER A 198 55.31 -27.83 -17.90
CA SER A 198 55.89 -28.21 -19.19
C SER A 198 55.07 -29.33 -19.86
N SER A 199 55.01 -29.34 -21.20
CA SER A 199 54.26 -30.31 -22.07
C SER A 199 52.71 -30.18 -22.06
N LEU A 200 52.12 -29.27 -21.31
CA LEU A 200 50.66 -29.11 -21.22
C LEU A 200 50.06 -28.15 -22.31
N SER A 201 50.57 -28.24 -23.52
CA SER A 201 50.17 -27.36 -24.63
C SER A 201 48.66 -27.40 -24.97
N LYS A 202 47.90 -28.43 -24.56
CA LYS A 202 46.42 -28.51 -24.76
C LYS A 202 45.62 -27.99 -23.56
N LEU A 203 46.25 -27.63 -22.48
CA LEU A 203 45.57 -27.17 -21.28
C LEU A 203 44.71 -25.91 -21.57
N ARG A 204 43.47 -25.96 -21.16
CA ARG A 204 42.49 -24.86 -21.30
C ARG A 204 42.13 -24.23 -20.00
N LYS A 205 42.14 -25.00 -18.91
CA LYS A 205 41.79 -24.53 -17.54
C LYS A 205 42.89 -24.91 -16.57
N LEU A 206 43.41 -23.93 -15.83
CA LEU A 206 44.31 -24.11 -14.69
C LEU A 206 43.76 -23.40 -13.48
N ALA A 207 43.37 -24.15 -12.45
CA ALA A 207 42.94 -23.61 -11.17
C ALA A 207 43.91 -23.99 -10.07
N LEU A 208 44.58 -22.99 -9.49
CA LEU A 208 45.52 -23.11 -8.38
C LEU A 208 45.04 -22.30 -7.17
N TYR A 209 43.72 -22.12 -7.04
CA TYR A 209 43.16 -21.32 -5.97
C TYR A 209 43.20 -22.01 -4.60
N ASN A 210 43.15 -21.20 -3.55
CA ASN A 210 43.20 -21.69 -2.15
C ASN A 210 44.43 -22.54 -1.85
N ASN A 211 45.61 -22.02 -2.20
CA ASN A 211 46.91 -22.59 -1.86
C ASN A 211 47.71 -21.58 -0.99
N SER A 212 49.04 -21.75 -0.94
CA SER A 212 49.93 -20.85 -0.21
C SER A 212 51.02 -20.26 -1.12
N ILE A 213 50.68 -20.04 -2.42
CA ILE A 213 51.65 -19.61 -3.43
C ILE A 213 52.07 -18.17 -3.13
N GLU A 214 53.39 -18.01 -2.91
CA GLU A 214 54.05 -16.73 -2.63
C GLU A 214 54.73 -16.17 -3.89
N THR A 215 55.27 -17.06 -4.74
CA THR A 215 56.04 -16.69 -5.93
C THR A 215 55.73 -17.61 -7.12
N ILE A 216 55.85 -17.08 -8.35
CA ILE A 216 55.70 -17.79 -9.62
C ILE A 216 56.90 -17.43 -10.48
N ALA A 217 57.55 -18.44 -11.07
CA ALA A 217 58.63 -18.20 -12.02
C ALA A 217 58.16 -17.44 -13.29
N PRO A 218 58.93 -16.56 -13.91
CA PRO A 218 58.51 -15.73 -15.04
C PRO A 218 57.99 -16.51 -16.27
N ASP A 219 58.51 -17.70 -16.49
CA ASP A 219 58.19 -18.59 -17.64
C ASP A 219 57.30 -19.79 -17.27
N ALA A 220 56.79 -19.82 -16.01
CA ALA A 220 55.99 -20.95 -15.47
C ALA A 220 54.78 -21.36 -16.34
N PHE A 221 54.18 -20.42 -17.10
CA PHE A 221 53.02 -20.66 -17.92
C PHE A 221 53.30 -20.58 -19.43
N ASP A 222 54.53 -20.46 -19.84
CA ASP A 222 54.93 -20.23 -21.26
C ASP A 222 54.45 -21.29 -22.22
N GLU A 223 54.38 -22.56 -21.82
CA GLU A 223 53.90 -23.68 -22.64
C GLU A 223 52.38 -23.76 -22.71
N LEU A 224 51.65 -23.02 -21.89
CA LEU A 224 50.17 -23.08 -21.81
C LEU A 224 49.44 -22.22 -22.85
N VAL A 225 49.91 -22.30 -24.10
CA VAL A 225 49.42 -21.43 -25.21
C VAL A 225 47.95 -21.59 -25.57
N ASN A 226 47.28 -22.63 -25.05
CA ASN A 226 45.83 -22.84 -25.26
C ASN A 226 44.99 -22.53 -24.03
N LEU A 227 45.62 -22.01 -22.96
CA LEU A 227 44.93 -21.69 -21.71
C LEU A 227 43.87 -20.60 -21.92
N ARG A 228 42.67 -20.88 -21.41
CA ARG A 228 41.53 -19.94 -21.43
C ARG A 228 41.16 -19.45 -20.09
N PHE A 229 41.35 -20.27 -19.06
CA PHE A 229 40.96 -19.96 -17.69
C PHE A 229 42.16 -20.16 -16.77
N LEU A 230 42.56 -19.11 -16.05
CA LEU A 230 43.57 -19.13 -15.01
C LEU A 230 43.00 -18.63 -13.70
N ASP A 231 43.08 -19.46 -12.65
CA ASP A 231 42.67 -19.09 -11.32
C ASP A 231 43.85 -19.24 -10.32
N LEU A 232 44.36 -18.12 -9.84
CA LEU A 232 45.38 -17.98 -8.81
C LEU A 232 44.84 -17.38 -7.52
N GLY A 233 43.50 -17.37 -7.37
CA GLY A 233 42.83 -16.76 -6.22
C GLY A 233 43.11 -17.46 -4.89
N LEU A 234 42.96 -16.76 -3.78
CA LEU A 234 43.15 -17.25 -2.41
C LEU A 234 44.55 -17.89 -2.22
N ASN A 235 45.58 -17.10 -2.53
CA ASN A 235 47.00 -17.43 -2.34
C ASN A 235 47.68 -16.32 -1.51
N LYS A 236 49.01 -16.27 -1.53
CA LYS A 236 49.86 -15.29 -0.79
C LYS A 236 50.76 -14.49 -1.74
N LEU A 237 50.33 -14.28 -2.98
CA LEU A 237 51.09 -13.53 -3.98
C LEU A 237 51.22 -12.06 -3.56
N HIS A 238 52.47 -11.53 -3.50
CA HIS A 238 52.76 -10.12 -3.27
C HIS A 238 53.01 -9.35 -4.57
N SER A 239 53.56 -10.01 -5.57
CA SER A 239 53.79 -9.49 -6.91
C SER A 239 53.73 -10.63 -7.94
N LEU A 240 53.70 -10.29 -9.22
CA LEU A 240 53.84 -11.21 -10.35
C LEU A 240 54.95 -10.69 -11.28
N PRO A 241 55.67 -11.58 -11.97
CA PRO A 241 56.50 -11.15 -13.09
C PRO A 241 55.63 -10.50 -14.18
N GLY A 242 56.05 -9.38 -14.77
CA GLY A 242 55.27 -8.62 -15.72
C GLY A 242 54.89 -9.38 -17.00
N ASP A 243 55.77 -10.28 -17.45
CA ASP A 243 55.58 -11.04 -18.69
C ASP A 243 55.04 -12.47 -18.49
N VAL A 244 54.70 -12.87 -17.24
CA VAL A 244 54.23 -14.22 -16.90
C VAL A 244 52.99 -14.68 -17.66
N LEU A 245 52.11 -13.77 -18.15
CA LEU A 245 50.91 -14.06 -18.92
C LEU A 245 51.11 -13.81 -20.45
N LYS A 246 52.26 -13.29 -20.86
CA LYS A 246 52.48 -12.74 -22.21
C LYS A 246 52.20 -13.73 -23.34
N LYS A 247 52.50 -15.03 -23.17
CA LYS A 247 52.25 -16.06 -24.17
C LYS A 247 50.83 -16.63 -24.19
N LEU A 248 49.99 -16.29 -23.24
CA LEU A 248 48.64 -16.83 -23.07
C LEU A 248 47.61 -16.12 -23.97
N THR A 249 47.84 -16.12 -25.29
CA THR A 249 47.01 -15.36 -26.26
C THR A 249 45.53 -15.79 -26.35
N LYS A 250 45.16 -16.94 -25.81
CA LYS A 250 43.79 -17.47 -25.75
C LYS A 250 43.12 -17.29 -24.41
N LEU A 251 43.75 -16.61 -23.46
CA LEU A 251 43.23 -16.40 -22.13
C LEU A 251 41.96 -15.57 -22.16
N GLU A 252 40.91 -16.11 -21.58
CA GLU A 252 39.56 -15.52 -21.51
C GLU A 252 39.23 -15.01 -20.10
N ILE A 253 39.67 -15.74 -19.10
CA ILE A 253 39.38 -15.45 -17.69
C ILE A 253 40.61 -15.55 -16.83
N VAL A 254 40.92 -14.52 -16.05
CA VAL A 254 41.95 -14.48 -15.04
C VAL A 254 41.35 -14.11 -13.69
N ASN A 255 41.65 -14.90 -12.66
CA ASN A 255 41.32 -14.62 -11.29
C ASN A 255 42.60 -14.52 -10.44
N LEU A 256 42.87 -13.34 -9.88
CA LEU A 256 43.95 -13.02 -8.96
C LEU A 256 43.43 -12.60 -7.59
N SER A 257 42.17 -12.82 -7.30
CA SER A 257 41.51 -12.35 -6.07
C SER A 257 42.00 -13.05 -4.81
N GLN A 258 41.90 -12.39 -3.68
CA GLN A 258 42.27 -12.94 -2.36
C GLN A 258 43.76 -13.31 -2.28
N ASN A 259 44.62 -12.41 -2.68
CA ASN A 259 46.06 -12.46 -2.54
C ASN A 259 46.57 -11.33 -1.63
N GLU A 260 47.87 -11.08 -1.63
CA GLU A 260 48.51 -10.06 -0.80
C GLU A 260 49.26 -9.01 -1.65
N PHE A 261 48.79 -8.76 -2.87
CA PHE A 261 49.42 -7.81 -3.79
C PHE A 261 49.61 -6.42 -3.16
N ASP A 262 50.85 -5.94 -3.24
CA ASP A 262 51.24 -4.58 -2.86
C ASP A 262 51.27 -3.67 -4.08
N GLU A 263 51.62 -4.21 -5.26
CA GLU A 263 51.68 -3.55 -6.56
C GLU A 263 51.33 -4.53 -7.69
N MET A 264 50.98 -4.01 -8.87
CA MET A 264 50.75 -4.78 -10.09
C MET A 264 51.74 -4.30 -11.17
N PRO A 265 52.40 -5.21 -11.90
CA PRO A 265 53.28 -4.81 -13.00
C PRO A 265 52.44 -4.27 -14.17
N GLY A 266 52.90 -3.17 -14.80
CA GLY A 266 52.15 -2.48 -15.86
C GLY A 266 51.97 -3.28 -17.17
N ASP A 267 52.87 -4.25 -17.39
CA ASP A 267 52.89 -5.09 -18.59
C ASP A 267 52.22 -6.47 -18.41
N LEU A 268 51.72 -6.79 -17.20
CA LEU A 268 51.10 -8.09 -16.90
C LEU A 268 50.04 -8.55 -17.91
N LEU A 269 49.19 -7.63 -18.36
CA LEU A 269 48.08 -7.90 -19.27
C LEU A 269 48.35 -7.49 -20.71
N GLN A 270 49.60 -7.12 -21.07
CA GLN A 270 50.02 -6.80 -22.42
C GLN A 270 50.20 -8.07 -23.23
N ILE A 271 49.12 -8.76 -23.55
CA ILE A 271 49.06 -10.02 -24.29
C ILE A 271 48.71 -9.73 -25.73
N ASP A 272 49.55 -10.10 -26.69
CA ASP A 272 49.32 -9.93 -28.14
C ASP A 272 47.99 -10.59 -28.55
N LYS A 273 47.11 -9.83 -29.24
CA LYS A 273 45.79 -10.31 -29.67
C LYS A 273 44.95 -10.89 -28.51
N SER A 274 44.98 -10.26 -27.36
CA SER A 274 44.32 -10.72 -26.16
C SER A 274 42.83 -11.03 -26.40
N ARG A 275 42.34 -12.13 -25.87
CA ARG A 275 40.93 -12.55 -25.84
C ARG A 275 40.31 -12.42 -24.44
N LEU A 276 40.98 -11.74 -23.55
CA LEU A 276 40.54 -11.62 -22.15
C LEU A 276 39.17 -10.98 -22.09
N GLN A 277 38.22 -11.68 -21.46
CA GLN A 277 36.83 -11.26 -21.26
C GLN A 277 36.57 -10.89 -19.81
N LYS A 278 37.19 -11.63 -18.87
CA LYS A 278 36.96 -11.45 -17.44
C LYS A 278 38.26 -11.35 -16.66
N PHE A 279 38.38 -10.31 -15.86
CA PHE A 279 39.51 -10.09 -14.99
C PHE A 279 39.04 -9.85 -13.57
N ARG A 280 39.57 -10.66 -12.61
CA ARG A 280 39.26 -10.57 -11.19
C ARG A 280 40.50 -10.31 -10.37
N LEU A 281 40.50 -9.21 -9.65
CA LEU A 281 41.54 -8.80 -8.72
C LEU A 281 40.82 -8.17 -7.51
N SER A 282 40.40 -9.02 -6.58
CA SER A 282 39.59 -8.57 -5.44
C SER A 282 40.17 -9.08 -4.13
N HIS A 283 39.95 -8.39 -3.02
CA HIS A 283 40.32 -8.81 -1.67
C HIS A 283 41.86 -8.99 -1.46
N ASN A 284 42.67 -8.03 -1.92
CA ASN A 284 44.11 -8.04 -1.75
C ASN A 284 44.59 -7.31 -0.45
N ARG A 285 43.96 -7.60 0.68
CA ARG A 285 44.21 -7.08 2.03
C ARG A 285 44.41 -5.57 2.15
N GLY A 286 43.87 -4.78 1.16
CA GLY A 286 43.91 -3.33 1.19
C GLY A 286 45.30 -2.69 1.02
N LYS A 287 46.29 -3.43 0.54
CA LYS A 287 47.66 -2.94 0.32
C LYS A 287 47.82 -2.26 -1.03
N LEU A 288 47.10 -2.73 -2.07
CA LEU A 288 47.16 -2.22 -3.44
C LEU A 288 46.49 -0.87 -3.55
N LYS A 289 47.26 0.22 -3.72
CA LYS A 289 46.74 1.61 -3.66
C LYS A 289 46.26 2.15 -4.98
N THR A 290 46.79 1.67 -6.08
CA THR A 290 46.44 2.06 -7.45
C THR A 290 46.83 0.95 -8.42
N LEU A 291 46.37 1.02 -9.66
CA LEU A 291 46.85 0.23 -10.79
C LEU A 291 47.77 1.10 -11.67
N PRO A 292 48.67 0.52 -12.42
CA PRO A 292 49.52 1.25 -13.38
C PRO A 292 48.68 1.92 -14.49
N SER A 293 49.19 3.04 -15.04
CA SER A 293 48.61 3.69 -16.23
C SER A 293 48.56 2.70 -17.40
N GLY A 294 47.44 2.65 -18.13
CA GLY A 294 47.25 1.73 -19.26
C GLY A 294 47.24 0.24 -18.88
N PHE A 295 46.99 -0.15 -17.63
CA PHE A 295 46.96 -1.55 -17.21
C PHE A 295 46.08 -2.47 -18.03
N PHE A 296 44.91 -1.97 -18.49
CA PHE A 296 43.98 -2.70 -19.38
C PHE A 296 44.11 -2.29 -20.86
N ARG A 297 45.27 -1.73 -21.24
CA ARG A 297 45.54 -1.32 -22.65
C ARG A 297 45.44 -2.51 -23.59
N GLY A 298 44.76 -2.32 -24.77
CA GLY A 298 44.62 -3.35 -25.80
C GLY A 298 43.59 -4.43 -25.49
N LEU A 299 42.88 -4.38 -24.36
CA LEU A 299 41.91 -5.39 -23.96
C LEU A 299 40.49 -5.05 -24.44
N SER A 300 40.33 -4.89 -25.77
CA SER A 300 39.01 -4.59 -26.37
C SER A 300 37.96 -5.69 -26.13
N GLY A 301 38.36 -6.93 -25.83
CA GLY A 301 37.48 -8.07 -25.52
C GLY A 301 36.99 -8.11 -24.09
N LEU A 302 37.53 -7.28 -23.19
CA LEU A 302 37.20 -7.26 -21.73
C LEU A 302 35.75 -6.81 -21.53
N ASN A 303 34.93 -7.67 -20.92
CA ASN A 303 33.52 -7.38 -20.67
C ASN A 303 33.16 -7.32 -19.19
N GLU A 304 33.92 -7.95 -18.29
CA GLU A 304 33.67 -8.01 -16.84
C GLU A 304 34.98 -7.84 -16.08
N THR A 305 34.99 -6.90 -15.12
CA THR A 305 36.16 -6.64 -14.28
C THR A 305 35.74 -6.47 -12.82
N GLU A 306 36.33 -7.26 -11.94
CA GLU A 306 36.13 -7.19 -10.49
C GLU A 306 37.39 -6.68 -9.79
N LEU A 307 37.32 -5.55 -9.14
CA LEU A 307 38.43 -4.86 -8.46
C LEU A 307 38.08 -4.53 -6.99
N THR A 308 37.24 -5.35 -6.37
CA THR A 308 36.69 -5.07 -5.04
C THR A 308 37.70 -5.30 -3.92
N SER A 309 37.63 -4.54 -2.83
CA SER A 309 38.36 -4.82 -1.59
C SER A 309 39.89 -4.86 -1.73
N ASN A 310 40.51 -4.00 -2.53
CA ASN A 310 41.93 -3.92 -2.73
C ASN A 310 42.61 -2.84 -1.85
N GLY A 311 41.91 -1.74 -1.62
CA GLY A 311 42.40 -0.57 -0.90
C GLY A 311 42.83 0.57 -1.84
N PHE A 312 42.33 0.56 -3.07
CA PHE A 312 42.56 1.62 -4.04
C PHE A 312 42.21 2.98 -3.45
N THR A 313 43.15 3.93 -3.54
CA THR A 313 42.96 5.32 -3.14
C THR A 313 42.76 6.24 -4.34
N SER A 314 43.31 5.85 -5.49
CA SER A 314 43.20 6.59 -6.77
C SER A 314 43.29 5.60 -7.94
N LEU A 315 42.86 6.03 -9.12
CA LEU A 315 42.96 5.29 -10.38
C LEU A 315 43.54 6.19 -11.46
N PRO A 316 44.32 5.68 -12.43
CA PRO A 316 44.79 6.47 -13.56
C PRO A 316 43.62 6.73 -14.54
N ALA A 317 43.60 7.91 -15.19
CA ALA A 317 42.53 8.34 -16.06
C ALA A 317 42.39 7.47 -17.34
N ASP A 318 43.50 6.89 -17.82
CA ASP A 318 43.59 6.07 -19.03
C ASP A 318 43.31 4.58 -18.79
N LEU A 319 42.88 4.20 -17.58
CA LEU A 319 42.81 2.78 -17.13
C LEU A 319 41.96 1.91 -18.07
N PHE A 320 40.82 2.42 -18.55
CA PHE A 320 39.85 1.67 -19.39
C PHE A 320 39.76 2.18 -20.84
N ASN A 321 40.73 2.96 -21.32
CA ASN A 321 40.63 3.60 -22.66
C ASN A 321 40.37 2.65 -23.82
N ASP A 322 40.90 1.44 -23.80
CA ASP A 322 40.74 0.42 -24.84
C ASP A 322 39.65 -0.64 -24.51
N SER A 323 38.94 -0.50 -23.35
CA SER A 323 37.99 -1.51 -22.88
C SER A 323 36.58 -1.27 -23.42
N ILE A 324 36.43 -1.15 -24.76
CA ILE A 324 35.18 -0.77 -25.46
C ILE A 324 33.99 -1.72 -25.24
N ASN A 325 34.22 -2.96 -24.87
CA ASN A 325 33.20 -3.95 -24.60
C ASN A 325 32.97 -4.18 -23.09
N LEU A 326 33.60 -3.40 -22.21
CA LEU A 326 33.44 -3.54 -20.76
C LEU A 326 31.99 -3.16 -20.38
N THR A 327 31.25 -4.18 -19.93
CA THR A 327 29.83 -4.03 -19.56
C THR A 327 29.60 -4.08 -18.06
N SER A 328 30.53 -4.74 -17.32
CA SER A 328 30.41 -4.90 -15.86
C SER A 328 31.74 -4.57 -15.18
N LEU A 329 31.72 -3.58 -14.31
CA LEU A 329 32.87 -3.15 -13.51
C LEU A 329 32.44 -3.02 -12.05
N ASN A 330 33.15 -3.72 -11.15
CA ASN A 330 32.94 -3.62 -9.71
C ASN A 330 34.23 -3.19 -8.99
N MET A 331 34.22 -1.99 -8.42
CA MET A 331 35.31 -1.40 -7.64
C MET A 331 34.88 -1.11 -6.18
N SER A 332 33.89 -1.85 -5.71
CA SER A 332 33.35 -1.67 -4.37
C SER A 332 34.36 -2.03 -3.26
N ASN A 333 34.12 -1.49 -2.08
CA ASN A 333 34.94 -1.75 -0.88
C ASN A 333 36.43 -1.40 -1.06
N ASN A 334 36.70 -0.22 -1.60
CA ASN A 334 38.03 0.37 -1.71
C ASN A 334 38.12 1.66 -0.88
N SER A 335 39.12 2.52 -1.14
CA SER A 335 39.31 3.78 -0.45
C SER A 335 39.36 4.97 -1.41
N LEU A 336 38.67 4.87 -2.55
CA LEU A 336 38.62 5.91 -3.56
C LEU A 336 37.97 7.17 -3.01
N MET A 337 38.67 8.32 -3.11
CA MET A 337 38.18 9.63 -2.67
C MET A 337 37.58 10.42 -3.82
N SER A 338 38.05 10.19 -5.03
CA SER A 338 37.56 10.78 -6.28
C SER A 338 37.78 9.81 -7.43
N LEU A 339 37.10 10.04 -8.55
CA LEU A 339 37.32 9.38 -9.83
C LEU A 339 37.96 10.37 -10.81
N PRO A 340 38.90 9.95 -11.66
CA PRO A 340 39.39 10.80 -12.75
C PRO A 340 38.22 11.14 -13.70
N PRO A 341 38.18 12.33 -14.30
CA PRO A 341 37.22 12.66 -15.36
C PRO A 341 37.43 11.70 -16.55
N ASN A 342 36.35 11.41 -17.25
CA ASN A 342 36.33 10.61 -18.49
C ASN A 342 36.87 9.18 -18.39
N ILE A 343 37.09 8.64 -17.16
CA ILE A 343 37.67 7.30 -16.96
C ILE A 343 36.82 6.18 -17.61
N PHE A 344 35.52 6.40 -17.86
CA PHE A 344 34.61 5.40 -18.44
C PHE A 344 34.21 5.74 -19.89
N ASP A 345 34.76 6.78 -20.52
CA ASP A 345 34.30 7.30 -21.82
C ASP A 345 34.33 6.27 -22.95
N ASN A 346 35.33 5.40 -22.96
CA ASN A 346 35.48 4.37 -24.01
C ASN A 346 34.92 3.00 -23.59
N THR A 347 34.03 2.95 -22.62
CA THR A 347 33.44 1.69 -22.14
C THR A 347 31.97 1.55 -22.54
N ASN A 348 31.41 0.34 -22.48
CA ASN A 348 29.99 0.07 -22.70
C ASN A 348 29.31 -0.42 -21.39
N LEU A 349 29.60 0.26 -20.28
CA LEU A 349 29.14 -0.15 -18.98
C LEU A 349 27.63 -0.23 -18.86
N ARG A 350 27.15 -1.35 -18.32
CA ARG A 350 25.78 -1.58 -17.89
C ARG A 350 25.67 -1.70 -16.37
N LEU A 351 26.70 -2.28 -15.74
CA LEU A 351 26.76 -2.46 -14.29
C LEU A 351 28.04 -1.79 -13.78
N LEU A 352 27.90 -0.85 -12.85
CA LEU A 352 29.02 -0.17 -12.18
C LEU A 352 28.83 -0.22 -10.67
N GLY A 353 29.75 -0.91 -9.97
CA GLY A 353 29.81 -0.98 -8.52
C GLY A 353 30.93 -0.08 -7.98
N LEU A 354 30.55 0.90 -7.18
CA LEU A 354 31.44 1.84 -6.48
C LEU A 354 31.15 1.90 -4.97
N SER A 355 30.35 0.96 -4.47
CA SER A 355 29.91 1.00 -3.07
C SER A 355 31.10 0.82 -2.09
N ARG A 356 30.91 1.28 -0.86
CA ARG A 356 31.95 1.20 0.21
C ARG A 356 33.29 1.80 -0.21
N ASN A 357 33.24 3.04 -0.70
CA ASN A 357 34.41 3.88 -0.98
C ASN A 357 34.34 5.15 -0.12
N LYS A 358 35.13 6.17 -0.47
CA LYS A 358 35.17 7.46 0.22
C LYS A 358 34.89 8.62 -0.73
N LEU A 359 34.11 8.38 -1.77
CA LEU A 359 33.77 9.37 -2.79
C LEU A 359 32.95 10.51 -2.18
N GLU A 360 33.44 11.74 -2.31
CA GLU A 360 32.75 12.94 -1.83
C GLU A 360 31.99 13.66 -2.96
N THR A 361 32.56 13.62 -4.16
CA THR A 361 31.98 14.22 -5.37
C THR A 361 32.23 13.32 -6.58
N LEU A 362 31.44 13.50 -7.62
CA LEU A 362 31.64 12.89 -8.92
C LEU A 362 31.98 13.97 -9.96
N PRO A 363 32.92 13.73 -10.88
CA PRO A 363 33.16 14.65 -12.00
C PRO A 363 31.91 14.88 -12.86
N GLN A 364 31.82 16.02 -13.52
CA GLN A 364 30.85 16.24 -14.59
C GLN A 364 31.10 15.22 -15.72
N ASP A 365 30.06 14.84 -16.43
CA ASP A 365 30.13 13.96 -17.59
C ASP A 365 30.84 12.61 -17.36
N ILE A 366 30.99 12.17 -16.09
CA ILE A 366 31.64 10.91 -15.72
C ILE A 366 30.98 9.67 -16.40
N PHE A 367 29.71 9.75 -16.78
CA PHE A 367 28.91 8.70 -17.39
C PHE A 367 28.58 9.00 -18.87
N SER A 368 29.54 9.50 -19.65
CA SER A 368 29.37 10.03 -21.00
C SER A 368 28.72 9.08 -22.06
N HIS A 369 28.50 7.80 -21.74
CA HIS A 369 27.93 6.83 -22.67
C HIS A 369 26.70 6.13 -22.08
N GLY A 370 25.53 6.71 -22.18
CA GLY A 370 24.21 6.38 -21.64
C GLY A 370 23.71 4.92 -21.61
N ASN A 371 24.59 3.90 -21.53
CA ASN A 371 24.21 2.49 -21.50
C ASN A 371 24.11 1.89 -20.09
N LEU A 372 24.45 2.67 -19.05
CA LEU A 372 24.45 2.18 -17.68
C LEU A 372 23.04 1.85 -17.22
N GLN A 373 22.85 0.63 -16.70
CA GLN A 373 21.58 0.10 -16.20
C GLN A 373 21.56 0.04 -14.67
N THR A 374 22.68 -0.29 -14.06
CA THR A 374 22.80 -0.38 -12.59
C THR A 374 24.03 0.39 -12.12
N LEU A 375 23.79 1.28 -11.17
CA LEU A 375 24.83 2.07 -10.51
C LEU A 375 24.71 1.90 -8.99
N ASP A 376 25.74 1.27 -8.38
CA ASP A 376 25.85 1.10 -6.94
C ASP A 376 26.95 2.01 -6.37
N MET A 377 26.55 3.02 -5.61
CA MET A 377 27.40 3.96 -4.89
C MET A 377 27.10 3.98 -3.39
N ASN A 378 26.51 2.90 -2.86
CA ASN A 378 26.20 2.79 -1.43
C ASN A 378 27.45 2.96 -0.56
N HIS A 379 27.28 3.47 0.65
CA HIS A 379 28.37 3.63 1.62
C HIS A 379 29.56 4.45 1.09
N ASN A 380 29.27 5.67 0.64
CA ASN A 380 30.25 6.67 0.26
C ASN A 380 30.06 7.94 1.11
N ARG A 381 30.55 9.09 0.64
CA ARG A 381 30.43 10.40 1.31
C ARG A 381 29.85 11.48 0.37
N LEU A 382 29.07 11.06 -0.61
CA LEU A 382 28.48 11.96 -1.60
C LEU A 382 27.52 12.95 -0.93
N ARG A 383 27.66 14.23 -1.25
CA ARG A 383 26.84 15.30 -0.66
C ARG A 383 25.73 15.77 -1.60
N ASN A 384 25.94 15.68 -2.90
CA ASN A 384 24.98 16.08 -3.92
C ASN A 384 25.07 15.19 -5.16
N LEU A 385 23.97 15.17 -5.93
CA LEU A 385 23.91 14.59 -7.27
C LEU A 385 23.36 15.68 -8.21
N SER A 386 24.23 16.20 -9.08
CA SER A 386 23.86 17.22 -10.05
C SER A 386 23.24 16.61 -11.32
N LYS A 387 22.43 17.37 -12.04
CA LYS A 387 21.91 16.95 -13.35
C LYS A 387 23.04 16.69 -14.35
N ASP A 388 24.12 17.47 -14.31
CA ASP A 388 25.23 17.32 -15.23
C ASP A 388 25.98 16.00 -15.01
N THR A 389 26.15 15.56 -13.75
CA THR A 389 26.69 14.23 -13.43
C THR A 389 25.79 13.10 -13.92
N LEU A 390 24.46 13.32 -13.95
CA LEU A 390 23.48 12.29 -14.31
C LEU A 390 23.06 12.35 -15.79
N ALA A 391 23.56 13.34 -16.56
CA ALA A 391 23.04 13.74 -17.88
C ALA A 391 22.87 12.59 -18.88
N GLU A 392 23.81 11.66 -18.91
CA GLU A 392 23.84 10.56 -19.87
C GLU A 392 23.24 9.22 -19.36
N LEU A 393 22.72 9.18 -18.10
CA LEU A 393 22.19 7.96 -17.49
C LEU A 393 20.76 7.61 -17.94
N VAL A 394 20.45 7.80 -19.22
CA VAL A 394 19.07 7.66 -19.77
C VAL A 394 18.51 6.23 -19.70
N LYS A 395 19.36 5.20 -19.61
CA LYS A 395 18.96 3.78 -19.49
C LYS A 395 19.08 3.22 -18.09
N LEU A 396 19.34 4.08 -17.07
CA LEU A 396 19.52 3.60 -15.72
C LEU A 396 18.22 3.05 -15.15
N GLU A 397 18.23 1.78 -14.76
CA GLU A 397 17.10 1.07 -14.14
C GLU A 397 17.23 0.98 -12.61
N THR A 398 18.47 0.87 -12.11
CA THR A 398 18.74 0.72 -10.66
C THR A 398 19.80 1.71 -10.21
N LEU A 399 19.44 2.54 -9.24
CA LEU A 399 20.32 3.51 -8.59
C LEU A 399 20.38 3.22 -7.09
N GLN A 400 21.56 2.90 -6.58
CA GLN A 400 21.82 2.64 -5.16
C GLN A 400 22.83 3.65 -4.63
N VAL A 401 22.39 4.53 -3.74
CA VAL A 401 23.21 5.60 -3.13
C VAL A 401 22.93 5.71 -1.63
N SER A 402 22.59 4.58 -1.02
CA SER A 402 22.34 4.55 0.42
C SER A 402 23.62 4.75 1.24
N HIS A 403 23.46 5.16 2.51
CA HIS A 403 24.58 5.42 3.40
C HIS A 403 25.60 6.40 2.79
N ASN A 404 25.12 7.59 2.45
CA ASN A 404 25.91 8.72 1.99
C ASN A 404 25.55 9.97 2.82
N ASP A 405 26.13 11.11 2.46
CA ASP A 405 25.85 12.40 3.09
C ASP A 405 24.97 13.30 2.20
N LEU A 406 24.11 12.72 1.33
CA LEU A 406 23.32 13.46 0.37
C LEU A 406 22.34 14.42 1.08
N THR A 407 22.48 15.69 0.78
CA THR A 407 21.54 16.74 1.20
C THR A 407 20.71 17.25 0.03
N TYR A 408 21.18 17.05 -1.20
CA TYR A 408 20.60 17.60 -2.40
C TYR A 408 20.75 16.64 -3.59
N ILE A 409 19.67 16.52 -4.36
CA ILE A 409 19.61 15.93 -5.71
C ILE A 409 18.96 16.96 -6.61
N ASP A 410 19.48 17.16 -7.83
CA ASP A 410 18.94 18.12 -8.77
C ASP A 410 17.48 17.80 -9.11
N GLY A 411 16.61 18.82 -9.11
CA GLY A 411 15.18 18.65 -9.39
C GLY A 411 14.87 18.10 -10.79
N ASP A 412 15.78 18.31 -11.75
CA ASP A 412 15.65 17.81 -13.12
C ASP A 412 16.25 16.39 -13.33
N ALA A 413 16.84 15.78 -12.31
CA ALA A 413 17.45 14.45 -12.41
C ALA A 413 16.49 13.41 -12.99
N CYS A 414 15.24 13.41 -12.58
CA CYS A 414 14.23 12.47 -13.05
C CYS A 414 13.77 12.70 -14.51
N LYS A 415 14.01 13.88 -15.09
CA LYS A 415 13.79 14.11 -16.52
C LYS A 415 14.77 13.32 -17.38
N ILE A 416 15.94 13.02 -16.81
CA ILE A 416 17.00 12.22 -17.42
C ILE A 416 16.77 10.73 -17.16
N LEU A 417 16.54 10.36 -15.89
CA LEU A 417 16.44 8.97 -15.42
C LEU A 417 15.06 8.33 -15.73
N LYS A 418 14.64 8.36 -16.99
CA LYS A 418 13.29 7.93 -17.42
C LYS A 418 13.02 6.44 -17.21
N GLU A 419 14.06 5.60 -17.30
CA GLU A 419 13.96 4.14 -17.15
C GLU A 419 14.15 3.66 -15.70
N LEU A 420 14.36 4.59 -14.73
CA LEU A 420 14.63 4.26 -13.34
C LEU A 420 13.45 3.50 -12.72
N ARG A 421 13.74 2.29 -12.20
CA ARG A 421 12.79 1.36 -11.56
C ARG A 421 13.05 1.17 -10.08
N ASN A 422 14.32 0.99 -9.72
CA ASN A 422 14.73 0.72 -8.36
C ASN A 422 15.65 1.84 -7.86
N VAL A 423 15.26 2.50 -6.79
CA VAL A 423 16.06 3.56 -6.18
C VAL A 423 16.22 3.33 -4.69
N ASP A 424 17.48 3.29 -4.23
CA ASP A 424 17.81 3.26 -2.81
C ASP A 424 18.62 4.53 -2.44
N LEU A 425 17.96 5.42 -1.73
CA LEU A 425 18.50 6.68 -1.19
C LEU A 425 18.48 6.66 0.34
N SER A 426 18.35 5.48 0.96
CA SER A 426 18.27 5.37 2.41
C SER A 426 19.56 5.82 3.11
N TYR A 427 19.46 6.15 4.40
CA TYR A 427 20.61 6.62 5.19
C TYR A 427 21.35 7.80 4.56
N ASN A 428 20.59 8.86 4.27
CA ASN A 428 21.09 10.14 3.77
C ASN A 428 20.50 11.31 4.58
N GLN A 429 20.56 12.52 4.07
CA GLN A 429 20.05 13.72 4.72
C GLN A 429 19.04 14.48 3.82
N LEU A 430 18.35 13.77 2.95
CA LEU A 430 17.46 14.32 1.93
C LEU A 430 16.12 14.77 2.51
N THR A 431 15.62 15.91 2.06
CA THR A 431 14.23 16.36 2.26
C THR A 431 13.33 16.04 1.06
N LEU A 432 13.93 15.90 -0.13
CA LEU A 432 13.30 15.65 -1.43
C LEU A 432 12.34 16.76 -1.90
N ASP A 433 12.39 17.93 -1.28
CA ASP A 433 11.61 19.10 -1.71
C ASP A 433 12.15 19.66 -3.04
N HIS A 434 11.25 19.86 -4.02
CA HIS A 434 11.61 20.54 -5.25
C HIS A 434 11.68 22.06 -5.01
N PRO A 435 12.74 22.77 -5.45
CA PRO A 435 12.94 24.18 -5.14
C PRO A 435 11.78 25.10 -5.54
N ASN A 436 11.07 24.77 -6.62
CA ASN A 436 10.04 25.64 -7.23
C ASN A 436 8.63 25.02 -7.18
N ASN A 437 8.42 23.89 -6.48
CA ASN A 437 7.15 23.19 -6.54
C ASN A 437 6.84 22.49 -5.20
N SER A 438 5.57 22.26 -4.92
CA SER A 438 5.11 21.44 -3.79
C SER A 438 5.28 19.93 -4.02
N MET A 439 5.72 19.52 -5.21
CA MET A 439 5.99 18.13 -5.59
C MET A 439 7.40 17.69 -5.17
N SER A 440 7.69 16.40 -5.22
CA SER A 440 9.03 15.89 -4.97
C SER A 440 9.94 16.00 -6.20
N ILE A 441 11.25 15.94 -5.98
CA ILE A 441 12.23 15.84 -7.06
C ILE A 441 12.08 14.55 -7.88
N LEU A 442 11.33 13.55 -7.37
CA LEU A 442 11.05 12.29 -8.07
C LEU A 442 9.86 12.35 -9.02
N LEU A 443 9.22 13.52 -9.19
CA LEU A 443 8.00 13.69 -10.00
C LEU A 443 8.12 13.03 -11.39
N ASP A 444 9.18 13.34 -12.12
CA ASP A 444 9.38 12.89 -13.51
C ASP A 444 9.89 11.44 -13.64
N CYS A 445 10.29 10.78 -12.56
CA CYS A 445 10.67 9.36 -12.54
C CYS A 445 9.41 8.46 -12.55
N LYS A 446 8.76 8.30 -13.71
CA LYS A 446 7.45 7.64 -13.85
C LYS A 446 7.50 6.11 -13.67
N ASN A 447 8.64 5.49 -13.93
CA ASN A 447 8.80 4.03 -13.99
C ASN A 447 9.28 3.40 -12.67
N ILE A 448 9.39 4.17 -11.58
CA ILE A 448 9.83 3.64 -10.29
C ILE A 448 8.89 2.54 -9.80
N VAL A 449 9.49 1.39 -9.45
CA VAL A 449 8.83 0.21 -8.88
C VAL A 449 9.11 0.11 -7.38
N ASP A 450 10.38 0.22 -7.00
CA ASP A 450 10.83 0.13 -5.62
C ASP A 450 11.65 1.38 -5.25
N ALA A 451 11.20 2.09 -4.21
CA ALA A 451 11.87 3.26 -3.67
C ALA A 451 12.15 3.09 -2.16
N ASN A 452 13.42 3.00 -1.80
CA ASN A 452 13.86 3.01 -0.42
C ASN A 452 14.39 4.41 -0.07
N LEU A 453 13.63 5.15 0.72
CA LEU A 453 13.91 6.51 1.17
C LEU A 453 14.05 6.59 2.70
N SER A 454 14.24 5.44 3.37
CA SER A 454 14.32 5.36 4.82
C SER A 454 15.56 6.07 5.35
N HIS A 455 15.54 6.44 6.63
CA HIS A 455 16.66 7.12 7.29
C HIS A 455 17.11 8.39 6.55
N ASN A 456 16.17 9.31 6.32
CA ASN A 456 16.40 10.63 5.71
C ASN A 456 15.77 11.74 6.59
N LYS A 457 15.62 12.94 6.04
CA LYS A 457 15.00 14.10 6.69
C LYS A 457 13.68 14.49 6.02
N ILE A 458 12.95 13.53 5.46
CA ILE A 458 11.69 13.76 4.76
C ILE A 458 10.62 14.10 5.79
N THR A 459 9.93 15.24 5.59
CA THR A 459 8.94 15.77 6.53
C THR A 459 7.49 15.48 6.14
N ARG A 460 7.24 15.07 4.89
CA ARG A 460 5.89 14.85 4.34
C ARG A 460 5.89 13.77 3.25
N ILE A 461 4.73 13.18 3.01
CA ILE A 461 4.49 12.34 1.83
C ILE A 461 4.10 13.27 0.68
N PHE A 462 4.81 13.19 -0.43
CA PHE A 462 4.53 13.99 -1.61
C PHE A 462 3.43 13.34 -2.46
N GLY A 463 2.56 14.19 -3.04
CA GLY A 463 1.41 13.72 -3.83
C GLY A 463 1.82 12.91 -5.07
N ASP A 464 2.89 13.34 -5.75
CA ASP A 464 3.39 12.69 -6.97
C ASP A 464 3.81 11.22 -6.78
N TRP A 465 4.16 10.80 -5.57
CA TRP A 465 4.48 9.39 -5.30
C TRP A 465 3.26 8.49 -5.47
N LEU A 466 2.09 9.00 -5.13
CA LEU A 466 0.84 8.24 -5.23
C LEU A 466 0.30 8.13 -6.66
N TYR A 467 0.81 8.94 -7.61
CA TYR A 467 0.46 8.88 -9.04
C TYR A 467 1.36 7.94 -9.86
N LYS A 468 2.36 7.31 -9.26
CA LYS A 468 3.28 6.41 -9.99
C LYS A 468 2.65 5.05 -10.19
N SER A 469 2.17 4.77 -11.41
CA SER A 469 1.45 3.53 -11.76
C SER A 469 2.25 2.24 -11.56
N GLN A 470 3.56 2.32 -11.53
CA GLN A 470 4.46 1.17 -11.42
C GLN A 470 4.96 0.94 -9.98
N LEU A 471 4.77 1.89 -9.07
CA LEU A 471 5.30 1.82 -7.72
C LEU A 471 4.67 0.66 -6.93
N LYS A 472 5.51 -0.23 -6.40
CA LYS A 472 5.12 -1.38 -5.56
C LYS A 472 5.49 -1.18 -4.10
N ASN A 473 6.69 -0.67 -3.84
CA ASN A 473 7.20 -0.49 -2.49
C ASN A 473 7.78 0.92 -2.34
N LEU A 474 7.35 1.61 -1.29
CA LEU A 474 7.86 2.91 -0.87
C LEU A 474 8.22 2.83 0.62
N ASN A 475 9.51 2.80 0.91
CA ASN A 475 9.98 2.80 2.29
C ASN A 475 10.34 4.22 2.73
N LEU A 476 9.62 4.75 3.74
CA LEU A 476 9.79 6.05 4.37
C LEU A 476 10.07 5.92 5.88
N GLU A 477 10.46 4.75 6.35
CA GLU A 477 10.81 4.51 7.75
C GLU A 477 11.97 5.41 8.21
N TYR A 478 12.01 5.76 9.48
CA TYR A 478 13.09 6.58 10.06
C TYR A 478 13.32 7.91 9.33
N ASN A 479 12.24 8.67 9.11
CA ASN A 479 12.26 10.03 8.59
C ASN A 479 11.70 11.02 9.62
N ASP A 480 11.48 12.27 9.22
CA ASP A 480 10.94 13.34 10.07
C ASP A 480 9.45 13.62 9.80
N ILE A 481 8.70 12.63 9.31
CA ILE A 481 7.29 12.77 8.98
C ILE A 481 6.48 12.86 10.26
N ARG A 482 5.85 14.02 10.48
CA ARG A 482 4.98 14.28 11.64
C ARG A 482 3.50 14.11 11.32
N TYR A 483 3.10 14.38 10.08
CA TYR A 483 1.72 14.35 9.61
C TYR A 483 1.60 13.58 8.31
N VAL A 484 0.57 12.75 8.22
CA VAL A 484 0.26 11.97 7.01
C VAL A 484 -1.11 12.42 6.51
N SER A 485 -1.16 13.11 5.37
CA SER A 485 -2.43 13.48 4.75
C SER A 485 -2.87 12.44 3.72
N VAL A 486 -4.02 11.83 3.96
CA VAL A 486 -4.67 10.89 3.04
C VAL A 486 -5.66 11.60 2.10
N ARG A 487 -5.76 12.94 2.17
CA ARG A 487 -6.69 13.75 1.32
C ARG A 487 -6.47 13.53 -0.17
N ILE A 488 -5.23 13.35 -0.59
CA ILE A 488 -4.86 13.08 -1.98
C ILE A 488 -5.50 11.77 -2.46
N VAL A 489 -5.54 10.75 -1.61
CA VAL A 489 -6.19 9.46 -1.93
C VAL A 489 -7.70 9.63 -2.08
N ASN A 490 -8.34 10.43 -1.21
CA ASN A 490 -9.77 10.75 -1.31
C ASN A 490 -10.12 11.52 -2.60
N PHE A 491 -9.23 12.42 -3.04
CA PHE A 491 -9.41 13.15 -4.31
C PHE A 491 -9.30 12.20 -5.51
N LEU A 492 -8.32 11.30 -5.50
CA LEU A 492 -8.13 10.27 -6.52
C LEU A 492 -9.35 9.34 -6.62
N VAL A 493 -9.86 8.87 -5.48
CA VAL A 493 -11.03 7.96 -5.44
C VAL A 493 -12.30 8.64 -5.95
N ARG A 494 -12.49 9.93 -5.71
CA ARG A 494 -13.67 10.69 -6.21
C ARG A 494 -13.63 10.96 -7.71
N ASN A 495 -12.45 11.04 -8.32
CA ASN A 495 -12.23 11.33 -9.74
C ASN A 495 -11.89 10.08 -10.58
N LEU A 496 -12.21 8.89 -10.08
CA LEU A 496 -11.86 7.58 -10.64
C LEU A 496 -12.24 7.36 -12.12
N LEU A 497 -13.23 8.08 -12.64
CA LEU A 497 -13.64 7.96 -14.05
C LEU A 497 -12.57 8.41 -15.06
N GLU A 498 -11.67 9.32 -14.66
CA GLU A 498 -10.53 9.76 -15.48
C GLU A 498 -9.26 8.92 -15.24
N PHE A 499 -9.13 8.27 -14.08
CA PHE A 499 -7.91 7.62 -13.61
C PHE A 499 -7.93 6.08 -13.66
N GLN A 500 -8.77 5.46 -14.48
CA GLN A 500 -8.88 3.98 -14.63
C GLN A 500 -7.55 3.23 -14.94
N ARG A 501 -6.42 3.93 -15.11
CA ARG A 501 -5.09 3.36 -15.42
C ARG A 501 -4.12 3.34 -14.24
N ILE A 502 -4.50 3.86 -13.07
CA ILE A 502 -3.59 3.95 -11.92
C ILE A 502 -4.01 2.94 -10.86
N ALA A 503 -3.63 1.69 -11.04
CA ALA A 503 -3.71 0.70 -9.97
C ALA A 503 -2.56 0.97 -8.97
N LEU A 504 -2.81 1.82 -7.98
CA LEU A 504 -1.90 2.01 -6.86
C LEU A 504 -1.96 0.77 -5.96
N ASN A 505 -1.04 -0.15 -6.15
CA ASN A 505 -0.85 -1.30 -5.26
C ASN A 505 0.42 -1.10 -4.40
N ALA A 506 0.85 0.15 -4.24
CA ALA A 506 2.07 0.49 -3.53
C ALA A 506 1.93 0.19 -2.04
N LYS A 507 2.87 -0.55 -1.50
CA LYS A 507 3.07 -0.69 -0.05
C LYS A 507 3.90 0.48 0.44
N VAL A 508 3.40 1.21 1.41
CA VAL A 508 4.09 2.35 2.02
C VAL A 508 4.42 2.01 3.47
N TYR A 509 5.70 2.09 3.82
CA TYR A 509 6.21 1.83 5.16
C TYR A 509 6.55 3.17 5.82
N LEU A 510 6.02 3.42 7.02
CA LEU A 510 6.10 4.70 7.74
C LEU A 510 6.65 4.58 9.16
N ASP A 511 7.07 3.38 9.57
CA ASP A 511 7.47 3.13 10.95
C ASP A 511 8.65 4.02 11.38
N HIS A 512 8.77 4.26 12.68
CA HIS A 512 9.84 5.09 13.26
C HIS A 512 9.89 6.55 12.79
N ASN A 513 8.77 7.10 12.30
CA ASN A 513 8.64 8.53 12.07
C ASN A 513 8.10 9.24 13.33
N PRO A 514 8.48 10.50 13.59
CA PRO A 514 8.04 11.23 14.78
C PRO A 514 6.60 11.74 14.64
N LEU A 515 5.64 10.84 14.47
CA LEU A 515 4.23 11.19 14.26
C LEU A 515 3.68 12.01 15.42
N HIS A 516 3.00 13.11 15.09
CA HIS A 516 2.25 13.92 16.02
C HIS A 516 0.78 13.50 15.98
N CYS A 517 0.36 12.69 16.95
CA CYS A 517 -0.96 12.06 16.97
C CYS A 517 -2.02 13.00 17.55
N ASP A 518 -2.42 13.95 16.74
CA ASP A 518 -3.55 14.83 16.97
C ASP A 518 -4.62 14.67 15.88
N CYS A 519 -5.57 15.55 15.81
CA CYS A 519 -6.64 15.48 14.82
C CYS A 519 -6.17 15.67 13.36
N HIS A 520 -4.96 16.19 13.11
CA HIS A 520 -4.43 16.29 11.75
C HIS A 520 -4.10 14.91 11.17
N LEU A 521 -3.90 13.90 12.04
CA LEU A 521 -3.73 12.50 11.63
C LEU A 521 -5.06 11.73 11.58
N LEU A 522 -6.22 12.37 11.79
CA LEU A 522 -7.53 11.69 11.81
C LEU A 522 -7.71 10.70 10.64
N GLN A 523 -7.36 11.13 9.43
CA GLN A 523 -7.52 10.28 8.24
C GLN A 523 -6.63 9.04 8.28
N LEU A 524 -5.45 9.11 8.87
CA LEU A 524 -4.58 7.95 9.06
C LEU A 524 -5.17 6.97 10.07
N PHE A 525 -5.77 7.48 11.15
CA PHE A 525 -6.49 6.67 12.11
C PHE A 525 -7.74 6.03 11.51
N GLU A 526 -8.52 6.79 10.71
CA GLU A 526 -9.67 6.26 9.97
C GLU A 526 -9.26 5.14 9.02
N TYR A 527 -8.10 5.27 8.37
CA TYR A 527 -7.53 4.25 7.50
C TYR A 527 -7.27 2.95 8.28
N TYR A 528 -6.55 3.01 9.40
CA TYR A 528 -6.22 1.81 10.18
C TYR A 528 -7.43 1.19 10.89
N ASN A 529 -8.39 1.99 11.31
CA ASN A 529 -9.66 1.52 11.89
C ASN A 529 -10.68 1.03 10.84
N ARG A 530 -10.33 1.06 9.56
CA ARG A 530 -11.18 0.64 8.43
C ARG A 530 -12.54 1.35 8.37
N THR A 531 -12.57 2.63 8.73
CA THR A 531 -13.77 3.48 8.71
C THR A 531 -13.91 4.30 7.41
N MET A 532 -12.90 4.27 6.55
CA MET A 532 -12.92 4.90 5.24
C MET A 532 -13.63 4.05 4.17
N ASN A 533 -13.87 4.62 2.98
CA ASN A 533 -14.42 3.89 1.84
C ASN A 533 -13.52 2.70 1.45
N ASN A 534 -14.11 1.53 1.20
CA ASN A 534 -13.40 0.28 0.88
C ASN A 534 -12.47 0.40 -0.34
N GLU A 535 -12.77 1.26 -1.30
CA GLU A 535 -11.93 1.50 -2.47
C GLU A 535 -10.54 2.01 -2.10
N ILE A 536 -10.41 2.85 -1.05
CA ILE A 536 -9.13 3.41 -0.60
C ILE A 536 -8.13 2.31 -0.25
N TYR A 537 -8.58 1.24 0.43
CA TYR A 537 -7.74 0.12 0.83
C TYR A 537 -7.24 -0.73 -0.35
N SER A 538 -7.88 -0.62 -1.51
CA SER A 538 -7.46 -1.28 -2.75
C SER A 538 -6.32 -0.55 -3.45
N TYR A 539 -6.23 0.77 -3.27
CA TYR A 539 -5.25 1.62 -3.96
C TYR A 539 -3.98 1.87 -3.15
N VAL A 540 -4.09 2.05 -1.83
CA VAL A 540 -2.94 2.36 -0.96
C VAL A 540 -2.87 1.35 0.17
N LYS A 541 -1.73 0.68 0.30
CA LYS A 541 -1.42 -0.24 1.39
C LYS A 541 -0.39 0.41 2.31
N LEU A 542 -0.87 1.05 3.36
CA LEU A 542 -0.01 1.48 4.46
C LEU A 542 0.25 0.26 5.36
N GLU A 543 1.48 -0.23 5.36
CA GLU A 543 1.87 -1.44 6.11
C GLU A 543 2.45 -1.02 7.48
N PRO A 544 1.68 -1.10 8.59
CA PRO A 544 2.20 -0.80 9.91
C PRO A 544 2.94 -2.03 10.45
N ARG A 545 4.21 -1.88 10.79
CA ARG A 545 4.97 -2.86 11.56
C ARG A 545 4.99 -2.48 13.04
N ASP A 546 5.43 -1.25 13.35
CA ASP A 546 5.51 -0.70 14.72
C ASP A 546 5.28 0.82 14.71
N LEU A 547 4.19 1.27 14.05
CA LEU A 547 3.87 2.69 13.90
C LEU A 547 3.38 3.27 15.23
N LYS A 548 4.19 4.14 15.85
CA LYS A 548 3.96 4.75 17.16
C LYS A 548 3.90 6.26 17.09
N CYS A 549 3.17 6.84 18.05
CA CYS A 549 3.14 8.28 18.25
C CYS A 549 4.40 8.75 18.99
N GLN A 550 5.00 9.85 18.55
CA GLN A 550 6.08 10.55 19.26
C GLN A 550 5.53 11.66 20.17
N SER A 551 4.44 12.26 19.79
CA SER A 551 3.78 13.34 20.51
C SER A 551 2.27 13.33 20.22
N PRO A 552 1.41 13.97 21.03
CA PRO A 552 1.70 14.59 22.32
C PRO A 552 2.06 13.59 23.43
N VAL A 553 2.52 14.08 24.58
CA VAL A 553 3.09 13.27 25.70
C VAL A 553 2.17 12.11 26.12
N GLN A 554 0.87 12.31 26.11
CA GLN A 554 -0.13 11.29 26.48
C GLN A 554 -0.18 10.07 25.53
N PHE A 555 0.32 10.21 24.32
CA PHE A 555 0.34 9.15 23.31
C PHE A 555 1.76 8.68 22.97
N THR A 556 2.80 9.20 23.63
CA THR A 556 4.20 8.84 23.36
C THR A 556 4.41 7.33 23.50
N ASN A 557 5.01 6.72 22.50
CA ASN A 557 5.25 5.28 22.34
C ASN A 557 4.01 4.38 22.28
N ILE A 558 2.82 4.95 22.17
CA ILE A 558 1.58 4.17 21.97
C ILE A 558 1.41 3.90 20.46
N SER A 559 1.08 2.65 20.12
CA SER A 559 0.79 2.28 18.72
C SER A 559 -0.45 3.01 18.21
N ILE A 560 -0.36 3.52 16.98
CA ILE A 560 -1.49 4.23 16.33
C ILE A 560 -2.75 3.35 16.23
N THR A 561 -2.58 2.04 16.11
CA THR A 561 -3.70 1.09 16.01
C THR A 561 -4.46 0.88 17.32
N THR A 562 -3.87 1.26 18.45
CA THR A 562 -4.49 1.13 19.79
C THR A 562 -5.17 2.41 20.28
N ILE A 563 -4.92 3.55 19.63
CA ILE A 563 -5.53 4.83 19.97
C ILE A 563 -6.90 4.92 19.31
N GLY A 564 -7.97 5.02 20.11
CA GLY A 564 -9.32 5.24 19.55
C GLY A 564 -9.44 6.62 18.90
N LEU A 565 -10.20 6.71 17.81
CA LEU A 565 -10.50 7.97 17.10
C LEU A 565 -11.06 9.06 18.03
N ASP A 566 -11.79 8.64 19.05
CA ASP A 566 -12.44 9.51 20.01
C ASP A 566 -11.47 10.27 20.93
N ASN A 567 -10.22 9.82 21.00
CA ASN A 567 -9.20 10.44 21.85
C ASN A 567 -8.36 11.51 21.12
N LEU A 568 -8.52 11.64 19.82
CA LEU A 568 -7.80 12.63 19.03
C LEU A 568 -8.42 14.02 19.21
N ASN A 569 -7.59 15.01 19.57
CA ASN A 569 -8.03 16.38 19.78
C ASN A 569 -7.05 17.38 19.14
N CYS A 570 -7.59 18.52 18.70
CA CYS A 570 -6.83 19.67 18.26
C CYS A 570 -7.20 20.93 19.02
N PRO A 571 -6.23 21.77 19.37
CA PRO A 571 -6.54 23.08 19.89
C PRO A 571 -7.19 23.92 18.77
N VAL A 572 -8.33 24.50 19.07
CA VAL A 572 -9.03 25.38 18.12
C VAL A 572 -8.48 26.80 18.32
N LYS A 573 -7.94 27.36 17.21
CA LYS A 573 -7.57 28.78 17.11
C LYS A 573 -8.44 29.41 16.03
N THR A 574 -9.26 30.38 16.38
CA THR A 574 -10.07 31.13 15.43
C THR A 574 -9.38 32.44 15.06
N ASN A 575 -9.59 32.90 13.83
CA ASN A 575 -9.04 34.18 13.36
C ASN A 575 -9.88 35.37 13.85
N VAL A 576 -10.97 35.12 14.59
CA VAL A 576 -11.89 36.13 15.09
C VAL A 576 -11.47 36.51 16.51
N THR A 577 -11.03 37.74 16.70
CA THR A 577 -10.51 38.25 17.97
C THR A 577 -11.53 38.35 19.08
N THR A 578 -12.84 38.19 18.74
CA THR A 578 -13.96 38.24 19.70
C THR A 578 -14.40 36.90 20.27
N ASP A 579 -13.84 35.80 19.73
CA ASP A 579 -14.22 34.44 20.15
C ASP A 579 -13.66 34.07 21.54
N ALA A 580 -14.46 33.37 22.32
CA ALA A 580 -14.06 32.88 23.64
C ALA A 580 -12.87 31.91 23.55
N CYS A 581 -12.77 31.11 22.49
CA CYS A 581 -11.67 30.16 22.24
C CYS A 581 -10.31 30.82 22.00
N ASN A 582 -10.27 32.11 21.69
CA ASN A 582 -9.01 32.86 21.55
C ASN A 582 -8.58 33.57 22.83
N ASN A 583 -9.53 33.98 23.68
CA ASN A 583 -9.26 34.95 24.76
C ASN A 583 -9.54 34.41 26.15
N THR A 584 -10.65 33.70 26.35
CA THR A 584 -11.15 33.37 27.71
C THR A 584 -11.24 31.90 28.01
N CYS A 585 -11.43 31.05 26.98
CA CYS A 585 -11.64 29.63 27.14
C CYS A 585 -10.57 28.83 26.38
N THR A 586 -10.36 27.58 26.75
CA THR A 586 -9.53 26.64 26.00
C THR A 586 -10.45 25.69 25.23
N CYS A 587 -10.24 25.60 23.91
CA CYS A 587 -11.12 24.84 23.04
C CYS A 587 -10.38 23.73 22.32
N TRP A 588 -11.01 22.55 22.27
CA TRP A 588 -10.47 21.36 21.66
C TRP A 588 -11.50 20.74 20.71
N ASP A 589 -11.16 20.62 19.42
CA ASP A 589 -11.97 19.84 18.47
C ASP A 589 -11.61 18.35 18.57
N TYR A 590 -12.61 17.50 18.79
CA TYR A 590 -12.55 16.04 18.77
C TYR A 590 -13.26 15.51 17.52
N PRO A 591 -12.58 15.43 16.38
CA PRO A 591 -13.21 15.07 15.11
C PRO A 591 -13.85 13.68 15.11
N GLY A 592 -13.24 12.70 15.82
CA GLY A 592 -13.76 11.33 15.94
C GLY A 592 -15.14 11.31 16.60
N LYS A 593 -15.30 12.06 17.69
CA LYS A 593 -16.58 12.24 18.39
C LYS A 593 -17.50 13.24 17.70
N LYS A 594 -17.00 14.05 16.78
CA LYS A 594 -17.67 15.24 16.20
C LYS A 594 -18.08 16.26 17.26
N VAL A 595 -17.22 16.45 18.27
CA VAL A 595 -17.46 17.29 19.45
C VAL A 595 -16.41 18.40 19.50
N LEU A 596 -16.86 19.60 19.83
CA LEU A 596 -16.03 20.72 20.26
C LEU A 596 -16.11 20.82 21.80
N ALA A 597 -15.03 20.53 22.49
CA ALA A 597 -14.94 20.73 23.94
C ALA A 597 -14.45 22.16 24.23
N VAL A 598 -15.24 22.90 24.98
CA VAL A 598 -14.98 24.30 25.35
C VAL A 598 -14.87 24.37 26.87
N ASP A 599 -13.65 24.55 27.35
CA ASP A 599 -13.37 24.70 28.79
C ASP A 599 -13.20 26.19 29.15
N CYS A 600 -14.20 26.71 29.79
CA CYS A 600 -14.25 28.06 30.35
C CYS A 600 -14.28 28.02 31.89
N SER A 601 -13.84 26.91 32.53
CA SER A 601 -13.90 26.74 33.98
C SER A 601 -12.97 27.74 34.70
N TYR A 602 -13.38 28.17 35.91
CA TYR A 602 -12.60 29.07 36.81
C TYR A 602 -12.09 30.35 36.17
N ARG A 603 -12.88 30.96 35.24
CA ARG A 603 -12.52 32.20 34.52
C ARG A 603 -13.17 33.46 35.09
N ASN A 604 -13.82 33.38 36.25
CA ASN A 604 -14.57 34.48 36.91
C ASN A 604 -15.69 35.07 36.02
N LEU A 605 -16.27 34.27 35.13
CA LEU A 605 -17.32 34.70 34.21
C LEU A 605 -18.62 34.98 34.96
N THR A 606 -19.28 36.10 34.67
CA THR A 606 -20.61 36.47 35.16
C THR A 606 -21.72 36.23 34.15
N SER A 607 -21.34 36.00 32.87
CA SER A 607 -22.24 35.64 31.78
C SER A 607 -21.57 34.65 30.83
N VAL A 608 -22.38 33.94 30.09
CA VAL A 608 -21.91 32.98 29.08
C VAL A 608 -21.23 33.70 27.90
N PRO A 609 -20.16 33.19 27.34
CA PRO A 609 -19.54 33.79 26.15
C PRO A 609 -20.56 34.00 25.03
N LYS A 610 -20.39 35.06 24.26
CA LYS A 610 -21.31 35.39 23.13
C LYS A 610 -21.12 34.47 21.94
N ASP A 611 -19.89 34.01 21.71
CA ASP A 611 -19.53 33.07 20.64
C ASP A 611 -18.33 32.21 21.09
N VAL A 612 -18.28 30.97 20.62
CA VAL A 612 -17.22 29.98 20.89
C VAL A 612 -16.50 29.54 19.62
N GLY A 613 -16.80 30.13 18.46
CA GLY A 613 -16.15 29.86 17.19
C GLY A 613 -16.26 28.40 16.75
N ASN A 614 -17.45 27.90 16.47
CA ASN A 614 -17.69 26.53 16.02
C ASN A 614 -17.63 26.40 14.47
N PRO A 615 -16.45 26.37 13.86
CA PRO A 615 -16.30 26.47 12.40
C PRO A 615 -16.87 25.25 11.65
N ASN A 616 -17.00 24.12 12.33
CA ASN A 616 -17.39 22.84 11.71
C ASN A 616 -18.81 22.39 12.12
N ASN A 617 -19.62 23.25 12.75
CA ASN A 617 -20.94 22.94 13.28
C ASN A 617 -20.97 21.63 14.12
N ARG A 618 -19.97 21.47 15.00
CA ARG A 618 -19.83 20.33 15.93
C ARG A 618 -20.87 20.37 17.02
N SER A 619 -21.19 19.23 17.61
CA SER A 619 -21.80 19.21 18.94
C SER A 619 -20.80 19.77 19.95
N ILE A 620 -21.31 20.49 20.99
CA ILE A 620 -20.46 21.22 21.94
C ILE A 620 -20.56 20.57 23.32
N GLU A 621 -19.40 20.32 23.94
CA GLU A 621 -19.27 20.07 25.38
C GLU A 621 -18.73 21.34 26.04
N LEU A 622 -19.58 22.04 26.78
CA LEU A 622 -19.28 23.35 27.39
C LEU A 622 -19.10 23.24 28.88
N ASP A 623 -17.88 23.52 29.35
CA ASP A 623 -17.59 23.62 30.80
C ASP A 623 -17.51 25.09 31.23
N LEU A 624 -18.42 25.48 32.08
CA LEU A 624 -18.52 26.79 32.73
C LEU A 624 -18.43 26.69 34.25
N SER A 625 -17.89 25.58 34.76
CA SER A 625 -17.81 25.35 36.20
C SER A 625 -16.89 26.33 36.93
N GLY A 626 -17.11 26.56 38.20
CA GLY A 626 -16.27 27.42 39.04
C GLY A 626 -16.27 28.90 38.67
N ASN A 627 -17.38 29.39 38.10
CA ASN A 627 -17.55 30.78 37.69
C ASN A 627 -18.53 31.55 38.65
N LYS A 628 -18.98 32.71 38.24
CA LYS A 628 -19.89 33.58 39.04
C LYS A 628 -21.26 33.76 38.37
N LEU A 629 -21.76 32.76 37.70
CA LEU A 629 -23.05 32.80 37.03
C LEU A 629 -24.19 32.80 38.04
N LEU A 630 -25.18 33.67 37.88
CA LEU A 630 -26.35 33.81 38.76
C LEU A 630 -27.59 33.09 38.21
N LYS A 631 -27.65 32.85 36.90
CA LYS A 631 -28.80 32.20 36.21
C LYS A 631 -28.26 31.25 35.13
N THR A 632 -29.06 30.26 34.79
CA THR A 632 -28.80 29.40 33.66
C THR A 632 -28.82 30.19 32.33
N PRO A 633 -27.99 29.83 31.34
CA PRO A 633 -27.95 30.56 30.04
C PRO A 633 -29.27 30.42 29.32
N ALA A 634 -29.65 31.49 28.59
CA ALA A 634 -30.82 31.48 27.73
C ALA A 634 -30.42 31.02 26.32
N MET A 635 -31.25 30.21 25.64
CA MET A 635 -30.97 29.62 24.33
C MET A 635 -31.10 30.61 23.14
N ASN A 636 -31.09 31.91 23.40
CA ASN A 636 -31.03 32.93 22.34
C ASN A 636 -29.66 33.04 21.64
N ILE A 637 -28.65 32.35 22.14
CA ILE A 637 -27.30 32.31 21.59
C ILE A 637 -27.22 31.07 20.69
N SER A 638 -26.90 31.26 19.42
CA SER A 638 -27.00 30.24 18.37
C SER A 638 -26.17 28.98 18.64
N TYR A 639 -24.95 29.09 19.19
CA TYR A 639 -24.11 27.91 19.45
C TYR A 639 -24.63 27.03 20.59
N LEU A 640 -25.40 27.59 21.56
CA LEU A 640 -25.96 26.84 22.69
C LEU A 640 -26.94 25.75 22.21
N LEU A 641 -27.57 25.91 21.05
CA LEU A 641 -28.39 24.87 20.45
C LEU A 641 -27.64 23.60 20.08
N ASN A 642 -26.31 23.68 19.88
CA ASN A 642 -25.45 22.55 19.58
C ASN A 642 -24.80 21.95 20.81
N VAL A 643 -25.08 22.45 22.02
CA VAL A 643 -24.50 21.94 23.28
C VAL A 643 -25.16 20.63 23.66
N THR A 644 -24.33 19.59 23.84
CA THR A 644 -24.74 18.26 24.28
C THR A 644 -24.39 17.99 25.72
N VAL A 645 -23.30 18.59 26.22
CA VAL A 645 -22.88 18.52 27.63
C VAL A 645 -22.66 19.94 28.12
N LEU A 646 -23.36 20.31 29.19
CA LEU A 646 -23.24 21.63 29.82
C LEU A 646 -22.90 21.47 31.31
N ASN A 647 -21.69 21.91 31.66
CA ASN A 647 -21.24 21.93 33.05
C ASN A 647 -21.36 23.36 33.64
N LEU A 648 -22.28 23.56 34.54
CA LEU A 648 -22.54 24.80 35.30
C LEU A 648 -22.29 24.64 36.79
N SER A 649 -21.59 23.57 37.19
CA SER A 649 -21.34 23.29 38.63
C SER A 649 -20.48 24.37 39.30
N SER A 650 -20.56 24.46 40.60
CA SER A 650 -19.73 25.41 41.37
C SER A 650 -19.90 26.87 40.93
N ASN A 651 -21.12 27.29 40.68
CA ASN A 651 -21.52 28.68 40.40
C ASN A 651 -22.44 29.25 41.47
N ASN A 652 -23.01 30.42 41.24
CA ASN A 652 -23.98 31.06 42.15
C ASN A 652 -25.43 31.02 41.63
N ILE A 653 -25.75 30.00 40.82
CA ILE A 653 -27.04 29.89 40.14
C ILE A 653 -28.14 29.63 41.16
N SER A 654 -29.15 30.50 41.19
CA SER A 654 -30.31 30.38 42.06
C SER A 654 -31.57 29.90 41.35
N THR A 655 -31.70 30.13 40.07
CA THR A 655 -32.88 29.77 39.24
C THR A 655 -32.47 29.05 37.96
N VAL A 656 -33.22 27.98 37.63
CA VAL A 656 -33.04 27.20 36.40
C VAL A 656 -34.19 27.52 35.45
N SER A 657 -33.87 28.05 34.29
CA SER A 657 -34.87 28.35 33.28
C SER A 657 -35.11 27.15 32.35
N LEU A 658 -36.37 26.93 31.95
CA LEU A 658 -36.72 25.89 30.98
C LEU A 658 -35.96 26.05 29.64
N SER A 659 -35.57 27.29 29.30
CA SER A 659 -34.80 27.60 28.09
C SER A 659 -33.40 26.97 28.05
N VAL A 660 -32.86 26.42 29.15
CA VAL A 660 -31.56 25.73 29.14
C VAL A 660 -31.64 24.35 28.54
N PHE A 661 -32.83 23.75 28.47
CA PHE A 661 -33.05 22.41 27.95
C PHE A 661 -33.27 22.46 26.42
N SER A 662 -32.21 22.30 25.65
CA SER A 662 -32.30 22.10 24.20
C SER A 662 -32.56 20.63 23.86
N SER A 663 -33.09 20.38 22.68
CA SER A 663 -33.34 19.02 22.18
C SER A 663 -32.04 18.19 22.05
N ASN A 664 -30.90 18.84 22.03
CA ASN A 664 -29.60 18.20 21.85
C ASN A 664 -28.86 17.98 23.17
N LEU A 665 -29.33 18.60 24.27
CA LEU A 665 -28.63 18.49 25.55
C LEU A 665 -28.78 17.11 26.16
N GLN A 666 -27.66 16.43 26.43
CA GLN A 666 -27.60 15.09 27.01
C GLN A 666 -27.16 15.07 28.47
N LYS A 667 -26.25 15.97 28.86
CA LYS A 667 -25.74 16.05 30.23
C LYS A 667 -25.76 17.50 30.72
N LEU A 668 -26.33 17.70 31.89
CA LEU A 668 -26.39 18.98 32.59
C LEU A 668 -25.88 18.82 34.01
N MET A 669 -24.84 19.56 34.38
CA MET A 669 -24.26 19.55 35.71
C MET A 669 -24.53 20.89 36.39
N LEU A 670 -25.30 20.87 37.51
CA LEU A 670 -25.74 22.00 38.30
C LEU A 670 -25.41 21.85 39.79
N HIS A 671 -24.60 20.87 40.16
CA HIS A 671 -24.22 20.65 41.54
C HIS A 671 -23.37 21.82 42.10
N ASN A 672 -23.36 21.96 43.39
CA ASN A 672 -22.65 23.02 44.10
C ASN A 672 -23.04 24.42 43.59
N ASN A 673 -24.34 24.74 43.66
CA ASN A 673 -24.92 26.03 43.31
C ASN A 673 -25.81 26.53 44.47
N SER A 674 -26.63 27.55 44.22
CA SER A 674 -27.54 28.13 45.19
C SER A 674 -29.02 27.90 44.85
N ILE A 675 -29.32 26.81 44.12
CA ILE A 675 -30.67 26.46 43.68
C ILE A 675 -31.49 26.04 44.91
N SER A 676 -32.64 26.68 45.12
CA SER A 676 -33.54 26.37 46.21
C SER A 676 -34.81 25.66 45.76
N ARG A 677 -35.23 25.87 44.53
CA ARG A 677 -36.42 25.28 43.89
C ARG A 677 -36.23 25.16 42.40
N LEU A 678 -36.99 24.27 41.76
CA LEU A 678 -37.13 24.21 40.29
C LEU A 678 -38.58 24.65 39.96
N ASP A 679 -38.71 25.45 38.89
CA ASP A 679 -40.01 25.85 38.39
C ASP A 679 -40.79 24.64 37.87
N ASN A 680 -42.12 24.65 38.02
CA ASN A 680 -42.98 23.54 37.64
C ASN A 680 -42.80 23.15 36.16
N SER A 681 -42.57 24.10 35.24
CA SER A 681 -42.28 23.84 33.84
C SER A 681 -40.97 23.04 33.61
N VAL A 682 -39.98 23.27 34.48
CA VAL A 682 -38.72 22.50 34.43
C VAL A 682 -38.95 21.09 34.98
N VAL A 683 -39.72 20.96 36.07
CA VAL A 683 -40.04 19.67 36.68
C VAL A 683 -40.87 18.80 35.74
N GLU A 684 -41.82 19.36 35.02
CA GLU A 684 -42.62 18.69 34.00
C GLU A 684 -41.76 18.20 32.83
N TYR A 685 -40.84 19.05 32.32
CA TYR A 685 -39.87 18.63 31.30
C TYR A 685 -39.01 17.45 31.77
N LEU A 686 -38.55 17.44 33.03
CA LEU A 686 -37.74 16.35 33.57
C LEU A 686 -38.55 15.07 33.83
N SER A 687 -39.88 15.15 33.98
CA SER A 687 -40.76 13.98 34.15
C SER A 687 -40.99 13.20 32.83
N ASP A 688 -41.25 13.89 31.73
CA ASP A 688 -41.83 13.32 30.51
C ASP A 688 -40.86 13.26 29.34
N TYR A 689 -39.92 14.19 29.25
CA TYR A 689 -39.02 14.31 28.10
C TYR A 689 -37.57 14.39 28.56
N SER A 690 -36.85 13.30 28.64
CA SER A 690 -35.44 13.50 28.89
C SER A 690 -34.58 13.00 27.75
N THR A 691 -34.12 13.88 26.91
CA THR A 691 -32.89 13.74 26.15
C THR A 691 -31.67 13.68 27.10
N LEU A 692 -31.85 14.11 28.33
CA LEU A 692 -30.80 14.12 29.37
C LEU A 692 -30.46 12.69 29.84
N SER A 693 -29.24 12.26 29.61
CA SER A 693 -28.67 11.03 30.18
C SER A 693 -28.20 11.23 31.63
N LYS A 694 -27.75 12.46 31.98
CA LYS A 694 -27.25 12.78 33.32
C LYS A 694 -27.63 14.21 33.72
N LEU A 695 -28.19 14.35 34.90
CA LEU A 695 -28.44 15.62 35.58
C LEU A 695 -27.89 15.55 37.02
N THR A 696 -26.96 16.45 37.38
CA THR A 696 -26.43 16.54 38.76
C THR A 696 -26.94 17.78 39.45
N LEU A 697 -27.54 17.63 40.61
CA LEU A 697 -28.16 18.70 41.39
C LEU A 697 -27.74 18.68 42.86
N TYR A 698 -26.81 17.85 43.30
CA TYR A 698 -26.34 17.74 44.67
C TYR A 698 -25.58 19.00 45.14
N GLN A 699 -25.46 19.18 46.45
CA GLN A 699 -24.86 20.36 47.07
C GLN A 699 -25.53 21.68 46.69
N ASN A 700 -26.89 21.68 46.63
CA ASN A 700 -27.70 22.86 46.47
C ASN A 700 -28.50 23.15 47.75
N ARG A 701 -29.18 24.31 47.85
CA ARG A 701 -29.91 24.73 49.04
C ARG A 701 -31.40 24.46 48.90
N TRP A 702 -31.80 23.21 48.86
CA TRP A 702 -33.20 22.82 48.60
C TRP A 702 -34.16 23.23 49.67
N ILE A 703 -35.26 23.89 49.31
CA ILE A 703 -36.40 24.18 50.19
C ILE A 703 -37.44 23.10 49.96
N CYS A 704 -37.83 22.39 51.06
CA CYS A 704 -38.74 21.25 50.98
C CYS A 704 -40.09 21.63 51.53
N ASP A 705 -40.94 22.20 50.69
CA ASP A 705 -42.34 22.55 50.99
C ASP A 705 -43.26 21.91 49.95
N CYS A 706 -44.55 22.25 50.03
CA CYS A 706 -45.57 21.68 49.16
C CYS A 706 -45.33 22.01 47.63
N GLU A 707 -44.65 23.10 47.32
CA GLU A 707 -44.27 23.45 45.91
C GLU A 707 -43.20 22.50 45.37
N ALA A 708 -42.34 21.89 46.24
CA ALA A 708 -41.33 20.90 45.85
C ALA A 708 -41.92 19.50 45.55
N ARG A 709 -43.23 19.27 45.81
CA ARG A 709 -43.91 17.97 45.64
C ARG A 709 -43.69 17.33 44.27
N ASN A 710 -43.91 18.09 43.21
CA ASN A 710 -43.79 17.56 41.86
C ASN A 710 -42.34 17.12 41.52
N PHE A 711 -41.37 17.89 42.02
CA PHE A 711 -39.95 17.57 41.86
C PHE A 711 -39.55 16.30 42.64
N LEU A 712 -40.03 16.15 43.88
CA LEU A 712 -39.80 14.94 44.65
C LEU A 712 -40.33 13.68 43.97
N ILE A 713 -41.56 13.74 43.42
CA ILE A 713 -42.16 12.62 42.69
C ILE A 713 -41.27 12.22 41.50
N VAL A 714 -40.75 13.19 40.72
CA VAL A 714 -39.87 12.95 39.61
C VAL A 714 -38.55 12.28 40.04
N VAL A 715 -37.94 12.78 41.14
CA VAL A 715 -36.71 12.21 41.70
C VAL A 715 -36.93 10.76 42.19
N GLN A 716 -37.98 10.49 42.93
CA GLN A 716 -38.30 9.14 43.47
C GLN A 716 -38.65 8.16 42.31
N LYS A 717 -39.41 8.59 41.31
CA LYS A 717 -39.71 7.80 40.13
C LYS A 717 -38.42 7.40 39.35
N LYS A 718 -37.49 8.32 39.21
CA LYS A 718 -36.20 8.09 38.53
C LYS A 718 -35.25 7.21 39.38
N LEU A 719 -35.27 7.35 40.70
CA LEU A 719 -34.50 6.49 41.62
C LEU A 719 -35.01 5.05 41.67
N SER A 720 -36.33 4.84 41.54
CA SER A 720 -36.96 3.50 41.56
C SER A 720 -36.73 2.73 40.25
N GLN A 721 -36.46 3.43 39.14
CA GLN A 721 -36.20 2.84 37.81
C GLN A 721 -34.74 2.37 37.58
N LYS A 722 -33.92 2.31 38.62
CA LYS A 722 -32.48 1.98 38.59
C LYS A 722 -32.12 0.57 38.07
N GLN A 723 -33.09 -0.29 37.67
CA GLN A 723 -32.91 -1.66 37.16
C GLN A 723 -33.01 -1.81 35.63
N SER A 724 -33.27 -0.74 34.88
CA SER A 724 -33.33 -0.79 33.43
C SER A 724 -32.07 -0.14 32.80
N GLN A 725 -31.48 -0.76 31.78
CA GLN A 725 -30.20 -0.38 31.16
C GLN A 725 -30.19 0.96 30.39
N THR A 726 -31.23 1.74 30.42
CA THR A 726 -31.34 3.10 29.85
C THR A 726 -31.56 4.10 30.98
N LEU A 727 -30.46 4.45 31.71
CA LEU A 727 -30.56 5.16 32.94
C LEU A 727 -30.34 6.66 32.75
N HIS A 728 -31.44 7.43 32.90
CA HIS A 728 -31.38 8.86 33.15
C HIS A 728 -31.19 9.06 34.69
N THR A 729 -29.99 9.39 35.15
CA THR A 729 -29.70 9.60 36.59
C THR A 729 -29.84 11.06 36.96
N ILE A 730 -30.76 11.36 37.86
CA ILE A 730 -30.76 12.60 38.65
C ILE A 730 -29.96 12.30 39.93
N ASP A 731 -28.82 12.98 40.13
CA ASP A 731 -27.92 12.75 41.21
C ASP A 731 -28.21 13.78 42.33
N LEU A 732 -28.93 13.31 43.35
CA LEU A 732 -29.39 14.06 44.54
C LEU A 732 -29.30 13.22 45.81
N GLN A 733 -28.53 12.11 45.80
CA GLN A 733 -28.63 11.07 46.84
C GLN A 733 -28.23 11.54 48.26
N GLU A 734 -27.44 12.60 48.40
CA GLU A 734 -26.91 13.07 49.70
C GLU A 734 -27.41 14.48 50.08
N ASP A 735 -28.32 15.08 49.30
CA ASP A 735 -28.79 16.42 49.59
C ASP A 735 -29.88 16.46 50.69
N THR A 736 -29.65 17.34 51.66
CA THR A 736 -30.58 17.56 52.77
C THR A 736 -31.43 18.81 52.52
N CYS A 737 -32.65 18.78 53.02
CA CYS A 737 -33.56 19.94 53.00
C CYS A 737 -33.04 21.09 53.90
N SER A 738 -33.07 22.32 53.37
CA SER A 738 -32.67 23.51 54.08
C SER A 738 -33.52 23.67 55.35
N GLY A 739 -32.87 23.67 56.55
CA GLY A 739 -33.54 23.78 57.82
C GLY A 739 -33.92 22.44 58.48
N THR A 740 -33.74 21.30 57.85
CA THR A 740 -33.95 19.97 58.43
C THR A 740 -32.81 19.06 57.95
N ASN A 741 -32.25 18.23 58.85
CA ASN A 741 -31.18 17.25 58.48
C ASN A 741 -31.72 16.01 57.79
N ARG A 742 -32.86 16.12 57.07
CA ARG A 742 -33.43 15.00 56.28
C ARG A 742 -33.05 15.05 54.81
N LEU A 743 -32.77 13.89 54.29
CA LEU A 743 -32.46 13.75 52.88
C LEU A 743 -33.69 14.04 52.00
N PHE A 744 -33.55 14.89 50.97
CA PHE A 744 -34.64 15.26 50.08
C PHE A 744 -35.27 14.03 49.41
N SER A 745 -34.44 13.06 48.98
CA SER A 745 -34.89 11.85 48.29
C SER A 745 -35.69 10.86 49.16
N SER A 746 -35.55 10.94 50.50
CA SER A 746 -36.20 10.03 51.45
C SER A 746 -37.54 10.54 52.00
N MET A 747 -37.90 11.81 51.70
CA MET A 747 -39.17 12.40 52.16
C MET A 747 -40.36 11.80 51.43
N THR A 748 -41.50 11.66 52.14
CA THR A 748 -42.76 11.24 51.50
C THR A 748 -43.59 12.45 51.06
N VAL A 749 -44.38 12.26 49.97
CA VAL A 749 -45.26 13.34 49.46
C VAL A 749 -46.26 13.87 50.51
N ASN A 750 -46.66 13.00 51.44
CA ASN A 750 -47.59 13.36 52.53
C ASN A 750 -46.90 14.21 53.59
N GLU A 751 -45.61 14.10 53.83
CA GLU A 751 -44.81 14.92 54.73
C GLU A 751 -44.54 16.33 54.16
N LEU A 752 -44.59 16.50 52.85
CA LEU A 752 -44.43 17.81 52.18
C LEU A 752 -45.75 18.61 52.13
N CYS A 753 -46.89 17.94 52.03
CA CYS A 753 -48.20 18.56 51.86
C CYS A 753 -49.27 17.86 52.73
N GLU A 754 -49.67 18.47 53.86
CA GLU A 754 -50.86 18.05 54.59
C GLU A 754 -52.13 18.51 53.85
N GLY A 755 -52.77 17.57 53.15
CA GLY A 755 -54.19 17.74 52.73
C GLY A 755 -54.49 18.06 51.24
N ALA A 756 -54.81 17.04 50.41
CA ALA A 756 -55.77 17.12 49.35
C ALA A 756 -55.90 15.78 48.56
N ILE A 757 -56.51 14.75 49.17
CA ILE A 757 -56.71 13.46 48.40
C ILE A 757 -58.10 13.36 47.74
N ALA A 758 -59.03 14.29 47.91
CA ALA A 758 -60.42 14.10 47.51
C ALA A 758 -60.75 14.48 46.01
N ILE A 759 -59.89 15.18 45.26
CA ILE A 759 -60.28 15.75 43.98
C ILE A 759 -59.80 14.92 42.74
N ILE A 760 -58.85 13.99 42.93
CA ILE A 760 -58.15 13.36 41.77
C ILE A 760 -58.94 12.19 41.15
N VAL A 761 -59.87 11.56 41.82
CA VAL A 761 -60.50 10.30 41.33
C VAL A 761 -61.52 10.53 40.17
N VAL A 762 -62.10 11.73 40.07
CA VAL A 762 -63.17 11.98 39.06
C VAL A 762 -62.62 12.33 37.66
N SER A 763 -61.41 12.84 37.54
CA SER A 763 -60.84 13.28 36.26
C SER A 763 -60.31 12.16 35.37
N CYS A 764 -59.95 11.01 35.92
CA CYS A 764 -59.24 9.95 35.22
C CYS A 764 -60.13 9.11 34.29
N LEU A 765 -61.46 9.11 34.48
CA LEU A 765 -62.41 8.28 33.73
C LEU A 765 -62.82 8.87 32.36
N LEU A 766 -62.68 10.17 32.16
CA LEU A 766 -63.03 10.83 30.89
C LEU A 766 -61.97 10.79 29.78
N ILE A 767 -60.72 10.60 30.15
CA ILE A 767 -59.57 10.61 29.18
C ILE A 767 -59.42 9.26 28.46
N ALA A 768 -59.84 8.16 29.07
CA ALA A 768 -59.68 6.82 28.46
C ALA A 768 -60.55 6.59 27.20
N LEU A 769 -61.73 7.27 27.13
CA LEU A 769 -62.63 7.06 25.99
C LEU A 769 -62.17 7.74 24.68
N PHE A 770 -61.43 8.84 24.80
CA PHE A 770 -60.96 9.60 23.62
C PHE A 770 -59.78 8.93 22.91
N GLY A 771 -58.94 8.14 23.61
CA GLY A 771 -57.78 7.45 23.05
C GLY A 771 -58.12 6.33 22.07
N VAL A 772 -59.25 5.63 22.29
CA VAL A 772 -59.65 4.47 21.43
C VAL A 772 -60.11 4.91 20.03
N ILE A 773 -60.73 6.09 19.89
CA ILE A 773 -61.22 6.61 18.61
C ILE A 773 -60.04 7.04 17.70
N LEU A 774 -58.98 7.64 18.26
CA LEU A 774 -57.80 8.05 17.49
C LEU A 774 -56.95 6.86 17.00
N GLY A 775 -56.93 5.77 17.71
CA GLY A 775 -56.20 4.55 17.30
C GLY A 775 -56.79 3.86 16.07
N LEU A 776 -58.12 3.87 15.96
CA LEU A 776 -58.80 3.27 14.78
C LEU A 776 -58.62 4.09 13.49
N LEU A 777 -58.59 5.40 13.58
CA LEU A 777 -58.32 6.28 12.43
C LEU A 777 -56.85 6.18 11.93
N ALA A 778 -55.92 6.02 12.84
CA ALA A 778 -54.50 5.83 12.49
C ALA A 778 -54.22 4.47 11.79
N ALA A 779 -54.91 3.40 12.22
CA ALA A 779 -54.81 2.10 11.58
C ALA A 779 -55.34 2.06 10.15
N LEU A 780 -56.46 2.77 9.86
CA LEU A 780 -57.02 2.92 8.52
C LEU A 780 -56.08 3.74 7.61
N TYR A 781 -55.47 4.80 8.11
CA TYR A 781 -54.47 5.58 7.37
C TYR A 781 -53.23 4.75 7.00
N TYR A 782 -52.72 3.94 7.91
CA TYR A 782 -51.50 3.13 7.68
C TYR A 782 -51.74 2.06 6.61
N ARG A 783 -52.94 1.45 6.55
CA ARG A 783 -53.30 0.38 5.60
C ARG A 783 -53.45 0.89 4.15
N TYR A 784 -53.95 2.13 3.94
CA TYR A 784 -54.25 2.70 2.63
C TYR A 784 -53.42 3.93 2.28
N GLN A 785 -52.22 4.02 2.80
CA GLN A 785 -51.37 5.21 2.69
C GLN A 785 -51.03 5.61 1.26
N LYS A 786 -50.80 4.63 0.36
CA LYS A 786 -50.43 4.88 -1.04
C LYS A 786 -51.61 5.41 -1.84
N GLU A 787 -52.76 4.77 -1.72
CA GLU A 787 -53.98 5.15 -2.38
C GLU A 787 -54.50 6.52 -1.90
N ILE A 788 -54.40 6.78 -0.60
CA ILE A 788 -54.76 8.05 0.00
C ILE A 788 -53.86 9.18 -0.53
N LYS A 789 -52.55 8.97 -0.73
CA LYS A 789 -51.65 9.98 -1.28
C LYS A 789 -51.96 10.32 -2.72
N VAL A 790 -52.21 9.33 -3.61
CA VAL A 790 -52.63 9.52 -5.00
C VAL A 790 -53.98 10.21 -5.06
N TRP A 791 -54.94 9.85 -4.18
CA TRP A 791 -56.26 10.49 -4.12
C TRP A 791 -56.17 11.95 -3.63
N LEU A 792 -55.35 12.25 -2.60
CA LEU A 792 -55.14 13.62 -2.15
C LEU A 792 -54.44 14.46 -3.23
N TYR A 793 -53.54 13.90 -4.02
CA TYR A 793 -52.91 14.55 -5.15
C TYR A 793 -53.90 14.85 -6.26
N SER A 794 -54.82 13.92 -6.62
CA SER A 794 -55.85 14.15 -7.64
C SER A 794 -56.85 15.24 -7.23
N LYS A 795 -57.15 15.42 -5.93
CA LYS A 795 -58.02 16.46 -5.38
C LYS A 795 -57.29 17.77 -5.04
N GLN A 796 -55.97 17.85 -5.26
CA GLN A 796 -55.10 19.00 -4.93
C GLN A 796 -55.16 19.42 -3.45
N TRP A 797 -55.36 18.45 -2.54
CA TRP A 797 -55.41 18.66 -1.11
C TRP A 797 -54.07 18.30 -0.44
N CYS A 798 -53.64 19.13 0.54
CA CYS A 798 -52.43 18.85 1.34
C CYS A 798 -51.15 18.61 0.51
N LEU A 799 -50.86 19.42 -0.51
CA LEU A 799 -49.73 19.27 -1.45
C LEU A 799 -48.33 19.47 -0.81
N TRP A 800 -48.29 19.90 0.46
CA TRP A 800 -47.03 20.18 1.19
C TRP A 800 -46.18 18.94 1.50
N PHE A 801 -46.71 17.73 1.32
CA PHE A 801 -45.97 16.48 1.53
C PHE A 801 -45.42 15.90 0.20
N VAL A 802 -45.69 16.55 -0.94
CA VAL A 802 -45.10 16.21 -2.23
C VAL A 802 -43.98 17.20 -2.46
N THR A 803 -42.77 16.83 -1.99
CA THR A 803 -41.56 17.63 -2.20
C THR A 803 -40.84 17.13 -3.43
N GLU A 804 -40.52 18.02 -4.36
CA GLU A 804 -39.62 17.74 -5.48
C GLU A 804 -38.17 18.09 -5.05
N ASP A 805 -37.23 17.20 -5.30
CA ASP A 805 -35.82 17.47 -5.04
C ASP A 805 -35.33 18.55 -6.01
N GLU A 806 -34.72 19.61 -5.50
CA GLU A 806 -34.21 20.76 -6.29
C GLU A 806 -33.12 20.41 -7.31
N LEU A 807 -32.55 19.21 -7.23
CA LEU A 807 -31.39 18.75 -8.01
C LEU A 807 -31.66 18.41 -9.48
N ASP A 808 -32.97 18.33 -9.88
CA ASP A 808 -33.35 17.95 -11.26
C ASP A 808 -33.79 19.17 -12.12
N LYS A 809 -33.51 20.41 -11.69
CA LYS A 809 -33.98 21.62 -12.40
C LYS A 809 -33.28 21.85 -13.75
N ASP A 810 -32.07 21.32 -13.93
CA ASP A 810 -31.21 21.59 -15.10
C ASP A 810 -31.45 20.61 -16.27
N LYS A 811 -32.32 19.61 -16.10
CA LYS A 811 -32.61 18.62 -17.15
C LYS A 811 -33.49 19.20 -18.28
N MET A 812 -33.12 18.89 -19.53
CA MET A 812 -33.70 19.43 -20.70
C MET A 812 -35.18 18.97 -20.93
N TYR A 813 -35.46 17.69 -20.54
CA TYR A 813 -36.74 17.06 -20.69
C TYR A 813 -37.34 16.64 -19.35
N ASP A 814 -38.68 16.62 -19.26
CA ASP A 814 -39.38 16.11 -18.09
C ASP A 814 -39.37 14.57 -18.06
N ALA A 815 -39.46 13.94 -19.23
CA ALA A 815 -39.30 12.49 -19.37
C ALA A 815 -38.80 12.09 -20.77
N PHE A 816 -37.96 11.04 -20.83
CA PHE A 816 -37.69 10.27 -22.04
C PHE A 816 -38.68 9.10 -22.13
N ILE A 817 -39.29 8.86 -23.29
CA ILE A 817 -40.18 7.72 -23.48
C ILE A 817 -39.50 6.66 -24.33
N SER A 818 -39.28 5.51 -23.71
CA SER A 818 -38.73 4.31 -24.30
C SER A 818 -39.84 3.33 -24.67
N PHE A 819 -39.95 2.98 -25.94
CA PHE A 819 -41.00 2.08 -26.46
C PHE A 819 -40.53 1.37 -27.74
N SER A 820 -41.24 0.29 -28.11
CA SER A 820 -40.99 -0.40 -29.36
C SER A 820 -41.63 0.37 -30.52
N HIS A 821 -40.92 0.51 -31.65
CA HIS A 821 -41.45 1.17 -32.84
C HIS A 821 -42.83 0.60 -33.32
N LYS A 822 -43.14 -0.64 -33.00
CA LYS A 822 -44.43 -1.25 -33.28
C LYS A 822 -45.59 -0.70 -32.41
N ASP A 823 -45.25 0.00 -31.32
CA ASP A 823 -46.17 0.60 -30.38
C ASP A 823 -46.27 2.13 -30.56
N GLU A 824 -45.67 2.68 -31.62
CA GLU A 824 -45.55 4.12 -31.89
C GLU A 824 -46.92 4.80 -31.94
N ASP A 825 -47.88 4.25 -32.68
CA ASP A 825 -49.24 4.73 -32.76
C ASP A 825 -49.96 4.87 -31.39
N PHE A 826 -49.74 3.91 -30.50
CA PHE A 826 -50.26 3.96 -29.13
C PHE A 826 -49.59 5.05 -28.32
N VAL A 827 -48.24 5.09 -28.38
CA VAL A 827 -47.49 6.06 -27.60
C VAL A 827 -47.78 7.49 -28.03
N GLU A 828 -47.84 7.75 -29.34
CA GLU A 828 -48.12 9.07 -29.89
C GLU A 828 -49.53 9.57 -29.58
N LYS A 829 -50.54 8.76 -29.88
CA LYS A 829 -51.94 9.17 -29.75
C LYS A 829 -52.48 9.17 -28.32
N GLU A 830 -52.05 8.22 -27.53
CA GLU A 830 -52.58 8.03 -26.18
C GLU A 830 -51.70 8.60 -25.08
N ILE A 831 -50.35 8.51 -25.17
CA ILE A 831 -49.46 8.94 -24.12
C ILE A 831 -48.92 10.36 -24.37
N VAL A 832 -48.27 10.57 -25.52
CA VAL A 832 -47.64 11.86 -25.87
C VAL A 832 -48.66 12.97 -25.98
N ALA A 833 -49.75 12.77 -26.77
CA ALA A 833 -50.79 13.76 -26.95
C ALA A 833 -51.42 14.23 -25.62
N LYS A 834 -51.65 13.31 -24.66
CA LYS A 834 -52.24 13.67 -23.36
C LYS A 834 -51.23 14.23 -22.32
N LEU A 835 -49.93 14.06 -22.53
CA LEU A 835 -48.94 14.65 -21.68
C LEU A 835 -48.42 15.99 -22.20
N GLU A 836 -48.29 16.18 -23.53
CA GLU A 836 -47.82 17.42 -24.14
C GLU A 836 -48.94 18.44 -24.36
N ASP A 837 -50.22 18.02 -24.65
CA ASP A 837 -51.34 18.90 -24.90
C ASP A 837 -52.21 19.24 -23.66
N GLY A 838 -51.81 18.77 -22.48
CA GLY A 838 -52.58 18.98 -21.24
C GLY A 838 -52.43 20.39 -20.66
N PRO A 839 -53.21 20.73 -19.62
CA PRO A 839 -53.20 22.06 -18.97
C PRO A 839 -51.87 22.39 -18.30
N LYS A 840 -50.98 21.42 -18.14
CA LYS A 840 -49.57 21.53 -17.70
C LYS A 840 -48.73 20.61 -18.59
N PRO A 841 -48.29 21.08 -19.77
CA PRO A 841 -47.57 20.24 -20.72
C PRO A 841 -46.21 19.78 -20.19
N TYR A 842 -45.92 18.49 -20.32
CA TYR A 842 -44.63 17.94 -20.06
C TYR A 842 -43.77 18.01 -21.33
N LYS A 843 -42.49 18.27 -21.19
CA LYS A 843 -41.55 18.26 -22.31
C LYS A 843 -40.95 16.85 -22.42
N LEU A 844 -41.34 16.13 -23.46
CA LEU A 844 -40.96 14.73 -23.66
C LEU A 844 -39.81 14.61 -24.67
N CYS A 845 -38.92 13.64 -24.47
CA CYS A 845 -37.91 13.23 -25.44
C CYS A 845 -38.35 11.91 -26.10
N LEU A 846 -38.32 11.85 -27.42
CA LEU A 846 -38.79 10.73 -28.25
C LEU A 846 -37.72 10.39 -29.30
N HIS A 847 -37.38 9.12 -29.44
CA HIS A 847 -36.29 8.67 -30.30
C HIS A 847 -36.49 9.04 -31.79
N TYR A 848 -37.71 9.02 -32.33
CA TYR A 848 -38.00 9.35 -33.74
C TYR A 848 -38.03 10.88 -34.01
N ARG A 849 -38.16 11.73 -32.96
CA ARG A 849 -38.32 13.18 -33.09
C ARG A 849 -37.07 13.93 -32.67
N ASP A 850 -36.40 13.47 -31.60
CA ASP A 850 -35.40 14.27 -30.88
C ASP A 850 -33.97 13.73 -31.08
N TRP A 851 -33.77 12.56 -31.74
CA TRP A 851 -32.47 12.00 -32.01
C TRP A 851 -31.83 12.47 -33.32
N LEU A 852 -30.52 12.66 -33.32
CA LEU A 852 -29.80 13.12 -34.50
C LEU A 852 -29.49 11.93 -35.45
N ALA A 853 -29.85 12.11 -36.72
CA ALA A 853 -29.61 11.09 -37.75
C ALA A 853 -28.09 10.93 -37.99
N GLY A 854 -27.58 9.68 -37.91
CA GLY A 854 -26.17 9.35 -38.14
C GLY A 854 -25.32 9.27 -36.89
N GLU A 855 -25.83 9.58 -35.71
CA GLU A 855 -25.10 9.42 -34.43
C GLU A 855 -25.29 8.01 -33.88
N TRP A 856 -24.32 7.51 -33.13
CA TRP A 856 -24.32 6.17 -32.55
C TRP A 856 -25.48 5.99 -31.53
N ILE A 857 -26.37 5.04 -31.78
CA ILE A 857 -27.64 4.85 -31.03
C ILE A 857 -27.41 4.70 -29.51
N PRO A 858 -26.44 3.88 -29.01
CA PRO A 858 -26.21 3.78 -27.56
C PRO A 858 -25.82 5.10 -26.88
N ALA A 859 -25.09 5.97 -27.59
CA ALA A 859 -24.75 7.29 -27.06
C ALA A 859 -26.00 8.21 -26.98
N GLN A 860 -26.90 8.12 -27.94
CA GLN A 860 -28.16 8.85 -27.93
C GLN A 860 -29.09 8.36 -26.81
N ILE A 861 -29.13 7.04 -26.56
CA ILE A 861 -29.87 6.46 -25.43
C ILE A 861 -29.36 7.04 -24.11
N ALA A 862 -28.04 6.96 -23.88
CA ALA A 862 -27.39 7.44 -22.63
C ALA A 862 -27.66 8.95 -22.43
N ARG A 863 -27.54 9.75 -23.50
CA ARG A 863 -27.80 11.18 -23.46
C ARG A 863 -29.30 11.47 -23.17
N SER A 864 -30.25 10.79 -23.81
CA SER A 864 -31.68 10.97 -23.58
C SER A 864 -32.10 10.63 -22.15
N VAL A 865 -31.51 9.58 -21.56
CA VAL A 865 -31.74 9.22 -20.16
C VAL A 865 -31.10 10.26 -19.22
N ASP A 866 -29.90 10.74 -19.53
CA ASP A 866 -29.24 11.74 -18.70
C ASP A 866 -29.92 13.12 -18.76
N GLU A 867 -30.35 13.59 -19.93
CA GLU A 867 -31.02 14.88 -20.12
C GLU A 867 -32.47 14.91 -19.67
N SER A 868 -33.06 13.79 -19.26
CA SER A 868 -34.43 13.66 -18.81
C SER A 868 -34.54 13.46 -17.29
N ARG A 869 -35.58 14.04 -16.67
CA ARG A 869 -35.86 13.89 -15.23
C ARG A 869 -36.35 12.50 -14.87
N ARG A 870 -37.12 11.88 -15.77
CA ARG A 870 -37.69 10.53 -15.65
C ARG A 870 -37.50 9.79 -16.96
N THR A 871 -37.53 8.46 -16.90
CA THR A 871 -37.66 7.62 -18.09
C THR A 871 -38.94 6.82 -17.98
N ILE A 872 -39.84 6.97 -18.95
CA ILE A 872 -41.08 6.20 -19.08
C ILE A 872 -40.77 5.02 -19.99
N VAL A 873 -40.96 3.81 -19.52
CA VAL A 873 -40.79 2.59 -20.31
C VAL A 873 -42.18 2.01 -20.58
N VAL A 874 -42.57 1.96 -21.86
CA VAL A 874 -43.83 1.34 -22.28
C VAL A 874 -43.58 -0.15 -22.53
N LEU A 875 -43.82 -0.93 -21.50
CA LEU A 875 -43.56 -2.36 -21.52
C LEU A 875 -44.74 -3.09 -22.17
N SER A 876 -44.50 -3.51 -23.38
CA SER A 876 -45.41 -4.31 -24.22
C SER A 876 -44.75 -5.62 -24.65
N PRO A 877 -45.49 -6.60 -25.22
CA PRO A 877 -44.86 -7.76 -25.86
C PRO A 877 -43.85 -7.37 -26.93
N ASN A 878 -44.10 -6.35 -27.73
CA ASN A 878 -43.20 -5.83 -28.76
C ASN A 878 -41.91 -5.23 -28.17
N PHE A 879 -42.00 -4.60 -26.98
CA PHE A 879 -40.87 -4.03 -26.29
C PHE A 879 -39.94 -5.10 -25.76
N ILE A 880 -40.46 -6.21 -25.25
CA ILE A 880 -39.69 -7.33 -24.72
C ILE A 880 -38.87 -7.98 -25.83
N GLU A 881 -39.36 -8.06 -27.04
CA GLU A 881 -38.63 -8.55 -28.21
C GLU A 881 -37.54 -7.57 -28.73
N SER A 882 -37.66 -6.29 -28.43
CA SER A 882 -36.75 -5.24 -28.88
C SER A 882 -35.40 -5.27 -28.16
N ILE A 883 -34.30 -5.38 -28.91
CA ILE A 883 -32.93 -5.31 -28.37
C ILE A 883 -32.65 -3.90 -27.85
N TRP A 884 -33.10 -2.87 -28.55
CA TRP A 884 -32.90 -1.47 -28.19
C TRP A 884 -33.72 -1.05 -26.97
N GLY A 885 -34.98 -1.48 -26.88
CA GLY A 885 -35.83 -1.19 -25.72
C GLY A 885 -35.23 -1.76 -24.41
N ARG A 886 -34.70 -2.98 -24.46
CA ARG A 886 -34.01 -3.55 -23.30
C ARG A 886 -32.73 -2.76 -22.90
N MET A 887 -32.03 -2.21 -23.87
CA MET A 887 -30.86 -1.38 -23.61
C MET A 887 -31.25 -0.01 -23.00
N GLU A 888 -32.29 0.59 -23.46
CA GLU A 888 -32.85 1.84 -22.91
C GLU A 888 -33.29 1.66 -21.46
N PHE A 889 -33.97 0.56 -21.14
CA PHE A 889 -34.34 0.21 -19.77
C PHE A 889 -33.12 0.02 -18.88
N ARG A 890 -32.10 -0.77 -19.31
CA ARG A 890 -30.91 -1.01 -18.53
C ARG A 890 -30.10 0.26 -18.26
N THR A 891 -29.98 1.15 -19.24
CA THR A 891 -29.31 2.43 -19.08
C THR A 891 -30.04 3.30 -18.05
N ALA A 892 -31.34 3.40 -18.13
CA ALA A 892 -32.18 4.17 -17.20
C ALA A 892 -32.17 3.57 -15.78
N HIS A 893 -32.18 2.23 -15.67
CA HIS A 893 -32.14 1.52 -14.39
C HIS A 893 -30.78 1.64 -13.71
N SER A 894 -29.67 1.51 -14.46
CA SER A 894 -28.31 1.67 -13.96
C SER A 894 -28.10 3.10 -13.42
N GLN A 895 -28.60 4.10 -14.13
CA GLN A 895 -28.51 5.49 -13.67
C GLN A 895 -29.36 5.72 -12.42
N ALA A 896 -30.57 5.16 -12.36
CA ALA A 896 -31.45 5.24 -11.18
C ALA A 896 -30.80 4.59 -9.95
N LEU A 897 -30.08 3.48 -10.11
CA LEU A 897 -29.32 2.82 -9.03
C LEU A 897 -28.12 3.65 -8.59
N SER A 898 -27.37 4.26 -9.51
CA SER A 898 -26.19 5.08 -9.18
C SER A 898 -26.58 6.35 -8.39
N GLU A 899 -27.78 6.89 -8.64
CA GLU A 899 -28.29 8.08 -7.96
C GLU A 899 -29.14 7.76 -6.72
N GLY A 900 -29.47 6.48 -6.48
CA GLY A 900 -30.29 6.04 -5.35
C GLY A 900 -31.76 6.51 -5.42
N ARG A 901 -32.32 6.76 -6.63
CA ARG A 901 -33.63 7.35 -6.84
C ARG A 901 -34.48 6.58 -7.86
N ALA A 902 -35.79 6.58 -7.67
CA ALA A 902 -36.72 5.98 -8.63
C ALA A 902 -36.92 6.91 -9.82
N ARG A 903 -36.08 6.81 -10.86
CA ARG A 903 -36.22 7.60 -12.11
C ARG A 903 -37.01 6.90 -13.21
N VAL A 904 -37.21 5.60 -13.13
CA VAL A 904 -37.92 4.83 -14.16
C VAL A 904 -39.38 4.67 -13.78
N ILE A 905 -40.27 4.90 -14.72
CA ILE A 905 -41.70 4.68 -14.62
C ILE A 905 -42.09 3.63 -15.66
N VAL A 906 -42.62 2.49 -15.24
CA VAL A 906 -43.05 1.44 -16.18
C VAL A 906 -44.55 1.50 -16.41
N ILE A 907 -44.95 1.61 -17.69
CA ILE A 907 -46.33 1.47 -18.14
C ILE A 907 -46.50 0.08 -18.73
N LEU A 908 -47.38 -0.74 -18.14
CA LEU A 908 -47.73 -2.02 -18.72
C LEU A 908 -48.79 -1.84 -19.78
N TYR A 909 -48.49 -2.22 -21.04
CA TYR A 909 -49.36 -2.17 -22.19
C TYR A 909 -49.53 -3.54 -22.84
N GLY A 910 -50.73 -4.10 -22.79
CA GLY A 910 -51.03 -5.45 -23.27
C GLY A 910 -50.69 -6.56 -22.24
N ASP A 911 -50.76 -7.81 -22.67
CA ASP A 911 -50.42 -8.98 -21.86
C ASP A 911 -48.98 -9.39 -22.14
N ILE A 912 -48.09 -9.21 -21.15
CA ILE A 912 -46.67 -9.48 -21.27
C ILE A 912 -46.30 -10.95 -21.00
N GLY A 913 -47.32 -11.85 -20.82
CA GLY A 913 -47.07 -13.29 -20.54
C GLY A 913 -46.50 -13.56 -19.17
N ASN A 914 -45.85 -14.74 -19.01
CA ASN A 914 -45.25 -15.14 -17.73
C ASN A 914 -44.03 -14.28 -17.40
N THR A 915 -44.03 -13.68 -16.22
CA THR A 915 -42.89 -12.87 -15.72
C THR A 915 -41.62 -13.67 -15.50
N GLU A 916 -41.66 -15.01 -15.65
CA GLU A 916 -40.48 -15.87 -15.48
C GLU A 916 -39.49 -15.80 -16.66
N ASP A 917 -39.96 -15.43 -17.84
CA ASP A 917 -39.18 -15.34 -19.08
C ASP A 917 -38.57 -13.94 -19.33
N LEU A 918 -38.80 -12.99 -18.42
CA LEU A 918 -38.27 -11.63 -18.51
C LEU A 918 -36.81 -11.54 -18.13
N ASP A 919 -36.10 -10.56 -18.70
CA ASP A 919 -34.76 -10.19 -18.33
C ASP A 919 -34.60 -10.07 -16.79
N PRO A 920 -33.54 -10.64 -16.15
CA PRO A 920 -33.39 -10.65 -14.69
C PRO A 920 -33.49 -9.30 -14.00
N GLU A 921 -32.96 -8.25 -14.64
CA GLU A 921 -33.01 -6.88 -14.10
C GLU A 921 -34.42 -6.28 -14.18
N LEU A 922 -35.12 -6.49 -15.29
CA LEU A 922 -36.49 -6.04 -15.47
C LEU A 922 -37.45 -6.80 -14.53
N LYS A 923 -37.27 -8.10 -14.34
CA LYS A 923 -38.01 -8.91 -13.38
C LYS A 923 -37.84 -8.42 -11.95
N ALA A 924 -36.57 -8.18 -11.54
CA ALA A 924 -36.25 -7.61 -10.23
C ALA A 924 -36.93 -6.24 -10.03
N TYR A 925 -36.84 -5.39 -11.04
CA TYR A 925 -37.44 -4.05 -10.98
C TYR A 925 -38.99 -4.10 -10.81
N LEU A 926 -39.68 -4.93 -11.58
CA LEU A 926 -41.14 -5.12 -11.49
C LEU A 926 -41.59 -5.71 -10.15
N SER A 927 -40.75 -6.54 -9.52
CA SER A 927 -41.04 -7.14 -8.20
C SER A 927 -40.88 -6.15 -7.04
N MET A 928 -39.99 -5.17 -7.17
CA MET A 928 -39.64 -4.20 -6.11
C MET A 928 -40.35 -2.86 -6.24
N ASN A 929 -40.81 -2.49 -7.46
CA ASN A 929 -41.35 -1.18 -7.75
C ASN A 929 -42.80 -1.26 -8.24
N THR A 930 -43.57 -0.18 -8.04
CA THR A 930 -44.93 -0.06 -8.56
C THR A 930 -44.90 0.38 -10.00
N TYR A 931 -45.62 -0.33 -10.86
CA TYR A 931 -45.86 0.04 -12.27
C TYR A 931 -47.25 0.57 -12.47
N VAL A 932 -47.52 1.25 -13.59
CA VAL A 932 -48.84 1.80 -13.97
C VAL A 932 -49.40 0.93 -15.11
N LYS A 933 -50.55 0.28 -14.90
CA LYS A 933 -51.14 -0.61 -15.90
C LYS A 933 -52.10 0.21 -16.77
N TRP A 934 -51.98 0.10 -18.09
CA TRP A 934 -52.94 0.70 -19.03
C TRP A 934 -54.36 0.10 -18.84
N GLY A 935 -55.39 0.97 -18.80
CA GLY A 935 -56.76 0.53 -18.48
C GLY A 935 -57.14 0.58 -17.00
N ASP A 936 -56.18 0.89 -16.08
CA ASP A 936 -56.49 1.15 -14.66
C ASP A 936 -57.33 2.42 -14.56
N PRO A 937 -58.47 2.46 -13.81
CA PRO A 937 -59.29 3.65 -13.62
C PRO A 937 -58.50 4.88 -13.10
N TRP A 938 -57.38 4.65 -12.37
CA TRP A 938 -56.53 5.66 -11.81
C TRP A 938 -55.23 5.82 -12.59
N PHE A 939 -55.11 5.33 -13.82
CA PHE A 939 -53.92 5.34 -14.65
C PHE A 939 -53.31 6.74 -14.75
N TRP A 940 -54.09 7.73 -15.13
CA TRP A 940 -53.59 9.09 -15.34
C TRP A 940 -53.20 9.80 -14.04
N ASP A 941 -53.92 9.55 -12.95
CA ASP A 941 -53.58 10.13 -11.64
C ASP A 941 -52.28 9.52 -11.10
N LYS A 942 -52.07 8.21 -11.24
CA LYS A 942 -50.88 7.49 -10.87
C LYS A 942 -49.66 7.90 -11.73
N LEU A 943 -49.84 7.99 -13.04
CA LEU A 943 -48.77 8.40 -13.96
C LEU A 943 -48.36 9.86 -13.71
N ARG A 944 -49.29 10.76 -13.55
CA ARG A 944 -49.00 12.17 -13.23
C ARG A 944 -48.42 12.36 -11.84
N TYR A 945 -48.77 11.52 -10.88
CA TYR A 945 -48.15 11.50 -9.56
C TYR A 945 -46.67 11.01 -9.58
N ALA A 946 -46.33 10.16 -10.52
CA ALA A 946 -44.97 9.65 -10.70
C ALA A 946 -44.05 10.57 -11.55
N LEU A 947 -44.65 11.48 -12.36
CA LEU A 947 -43.94 12.45 -13.18
C LEU A 947 -43.50 13.68 -12.35
N PRO A 948 -42.53 14.49 -12.83
CA PRO A 948 -42.06 15.67 -12.12
C PRO A 948 -43.18 16.69 -11.85
N HIS A 949 -43.24 17.20 -10.60
CA HIS A 949 -44.25 18.18 -10.20
C HIS A 949 -43.72 19.61 -10.35
N ARG A 950 -44.39 20.47 -11.09
CA ARG A 950 -44.07 21.88 -11.19
C ARG A 950 -44.80 22.65 -10.10
N TYR A 951 -44.05 23.18 -9.12
CA TYR A 951 -44.60 23.98 -8.02
C TYR A 951 -44.97 25.40 -8.51
N GLU A 952 -46.24 25.75 -8.49
CA GLU A 952 -46.72 27.14 -8.53
C GLU A 952 -47.01 27.58 -7.09
N PRO A 953 -46.39 28.67 -6.56
CA PRO A 953 -46.76 29.19 -5.25
C PRO A 953 -48.20 29.70 -5.31
N SER A 954 -49.10 29.01 -4.60
CA SER A 954 -50.54 29.37 -4.57
C SER A 954 -50.72 30.74 -3.93
N LYS A 955 -51.48 31.60 -4.56
CA LYS A 955 -51.89 32.96 -4.09
C LYS A 955 -52.68 32.99 -2.77
N ARG A 956 -52.62 31.99 -1.93
CA ARG A 956 -53.40 31.90 -0.67
C ARG A 956 -52.68 32.43 0.60
N ARG A 957 -51.50 33.01 0.49
CA ARG A 957 -50.75 33.56 1.67
C ARG A 957 -51.18 34.95 2.13
N THR A 958 -52.12 35.62 1.49
CA THR A 958 -52.57 36.99 1.80
C THR A 958 -53.64 37.10 2.91
N ARG A 959 -54.20 35.98 3.40
CA ARG A 959 -55.21 36.02 4.45
C ARG A 959 -54.69 35.82 5.86
N THR A 960 -53.59 35.11 6.00
CA THR A 960 -52.98 34.88 7.34
C THR A 960 -52.08 36.03 7.77
N ALA A 961 -51.46 36.76 6.82
CA ALA A 961 -50.66 37.96 7.12
C ALA A 961 -51.53 39.12 7.63
N ARG A 962 -52.79 39.25 7.14
CA ARG A 962 -53.73 40.28 7.61
C ARG A 962 -54.30 40.00 9.02
N ILE A 963 -54.27 38.74 9.46
CA ILE A 963 -54.74 38.38 10.83
C ILE A 963 -53.64 38.67 11.86
N ILE A 964 -52.38 38.57 11.52
CA ILE A 964 -51.26 38.89 12.40
C ILE A 964 -51.02 40.40 12.52
N GLU A 965 -51.22 41.18 11.45
CA GLU A 965 -51.16 42.65 11.50
C GLU A 965 -52.27 43.25 12.33
N ASN A 966 -53.47 42.67 12.36
CA ASN A 966 -54.57 43.13 13.17
C ASN A 966 -54.49 42.77 14.69
N HIS A 967 -53.65 41.82 15.07
CA HIS A 967 -53.45 41.50 16.48
C HIS A 967 -52.28 42.28 17.12
N LEU A 968 -51.41 42.91 16.36
CA LEU A 968 -50.35 43.76 16.82
C LEU A 968 -50.74 45.25 17.03
N ALA A 969 -51.96 45.62 16.59
CA ALA A 969 -52.51 46.96 16.69
C ALA A 969 -53.33 47.23 17.96
N GLN A 970 -53.42 46.30 18.89
CA GLN A 970 -54.23 46.42 20.15
C GLN A 970 -53.41 46.21 21.42
N LEU A 971 -52.27 46.87 21.60
CA LEU A 971 -51.65 47.01 22.91
C LEU A 971 -51.46 48.50 23.20
N PRO A 972 -51.81 48.97 24.40
CA PRO A 972 -51.91 50.40 24.73
C PRO A 972 -50.53 51.04 24.90
N VAL A 973 -50.40 52.21 24.27
CA VAL A 973 -49.26 53.14 24.44
C VAL A 973 -49.46 53.88 25.78
N ASN A 974 -48.52 53.74 26.69
CA ASN A 974 -48.39 54.67 27.80
C ASN A 974 -47.30 55.68 27.44
N ASN A 975 -47.77 56.90 27.35
CA ASN A 975 -46.98 58.11 27.24
C ASN A 975 -46.11 58.31 28.46
N HIS A 976 -44.87 58.76 28.29
CA HIS A 976 -44.30 59.87 29.01
C HIS A 976 -43.32 60.65 28.13
N ASN A 977 -43.66 61.96 28.05
CA ASN A 977 -42.84 62.98 27.39
C ASN A 977 -41.50 63.17 28.06
N ASP A 978 -40.44 63.54 27.29
CA ASP A 978 -39.98 64.94 27.37
C ASP A 978 -38.84 65.15 26.33
N HIS A 979 -39.11 66.14 25.53
CA HIS A 979 -38.34 67.24 24.95
C HIS A 979 -36.94 67.11 24.36
N VAL A 980 -36.86 67.60 23.17
CA VAL A 980 -35.98 68.61 22.57
C VAL A 980 -35.05 68.04 21.47
N GLY A 981 -35.38 68.47 20.26
CA GLY A 981 -34.52 69.28 19.44
C GLY A 981 -34.03 68.74 18.09
N ASN A 982 -34.79 69.11 17.10
CA ASN A 982 -34.34 69.70 15.80
C ASN A 982 -33.54 68.85 14.74
N LYS A 983 -34.17 68.92 13.57
CA LYS A 983 -33.69 69.11 12.18
C LYS A 983 -33.27 67.89 11.39
N SER A 984 -34.26 67.50 10.59
CA SER A 984 -34.23 67.50 9.10
C SER A 984 -32.89 67.33 8.42
N GLU A 985 -32.81 66.23 7.68
CA GLU A 985 -32.50 66.39 6.26
C GLU A 985 -32.89 65.09 5.50
N ILE A 986 -33.75 65.28 4.54
CA ILE A 986 -34.12 64.33 3.50
C ILE A 986 -33.05 64.42 2.43
N ILE A 987 -32.38 63.35 2.03
CA ILE A 987 -31.71 63.22 0.75
C ILE A 987 -31.97 61.84 0.15
N PRO A 988 -32.24 61.78 -1.17
CA PRO A 988 -32.99 60.69 -1.81
C PRO A 988 -32.09 59.57 -2.35
N MET A 989 -32.72 58.42 -2.58
CA MET A 989 -32.09 57.31 -3.32
C MET A 989 -31.59 57.73 -4.70
N PRO A 990 -30.40 57.33 -5.14
CA PRO A 990 -30.07 57.31 -6.55
C PRO A 990 -30.33 55.93 -7.17
N LYS A 991 -30.82 55.98 -8.37
CA LYS A 991 -31.11 54.90 -9.29
C LYS A 991 -29.87 54.03 -9.56
N ILE A 992 -30.11 52.72 -9.65
CA ILE A 992 -29.18 51.73 -10.14
C ILE A 992 -28.92 51.97 -11.63
N SER A 993 -27.69 52.32 -11.99
CA SER A 993 -27.18 52.16 -13.36
C SER A 993 -26.26 50.93 -13.37
N THR A 994 -26.59 50.00 -14.24
CA THR A 994 -25.82 48.83 -14.60
C THR A 994 -24.43 49.18 -15.09
N SER A 995 -23.38 48.65 -14.45
CA SER A 995 -22.14 48.37 -15.12
C SER A 995 -21.55 47.04 -14.53
N SER A 996 -21.56 46.05 -15.37
CA SER A 996 -20.82 44.83 -15.30
C SER A 996 -19.30 45.13 -15.07
N ASN A 997 -18.72 44.62 -14.03
CA ASN A 997 -17.26 44.23 -13.98
C ASN A 997 -16.75 44.05 -12.55
N ASP A 998 -17.33 43.13 -11.80
CA ASP A 998 -16.64 42.64 -10.56
C ASP A 998 -16.92 41.18 -10.22
N SER A 999 -17.48 40.41 -11.18
CA SER A 999 -17.67 38.96 -10.99
C SER A 999 -16.50 38.11 -11.54
N ALA A 1000 -15.45 38.75 -12.08
CA ALA A 1000 -14.34 38.04 -12.74
C ALA A 1000 -13.12 37.73 -11.83
N LYS A 1001 -13.09 38.25 -10.59
CA LYS A 1001 -11.92 38.04 -9.71
C LYS A 1001 -12.07 36.89 -8.70
N LEU A 1002 -13.25 36.32 -8.57
CA LEU A 1002 -13.48 35.15 -7.69
C LEU A 1002 -13.49 33.81 -8.44
N LEU A 1003 -13.48 33.83 -9.77
CA LEU A 1003 -13.38 32.64 -10.63
C LEU A 1003 -11.94 32.29 -11.03
N ASP A 1004 -10.98 33.22 -10.94
CA ASP A 1004 -9.58 32.95 -11.30
C ASP A 1004 -8.80 32.17 -10.24
N SER A 1005 -9.25 32.10 -9.00
CA SER A 1005 -8.62 31.24 -7.97
C SER A 1005 -9.05 29.79 -8.04
N ALA A 1006 -10.13 29.47 -8.76
CA ALA A 1006 -10.58 28.09 -9.01
C ALA A 1006 -10.05 27.53 -10.34
N ALA A 1007 -9.62 28.43 -11.26
CA ALA A 1007 -9.13 28.04 -12.59
C ALA A 1007 -7.63 27.70 -12.62
N GLU A 1008 -6.84 28.10 -11.59
CA GLU A 1008 -5.42 27.69 -11.47
C GLU A 1008 -5.26 26.24 -11.01
N ASP A 1009 -6.21 25.67 -10.29
CA ASP A 1009 -6.19 24.24 -9.95
C ASP A 1009 -6.56 23.32 -11.13
N ASP A 1010 -7.32 23.80 -12.11
CA ASP A 1010 -7.66 23.04 -13.33
C ASP A 1010 -6.54 23.03 -14.39
N ARG A 1011 -5.58 24.00 -14.34
CA ARG A 1011 -4.44 24.02 -15.28
C ARG A 1011 -3.35 22.99 -14.94
N ILE A 1012 -3.36 22.43 -13.75
CA ILE A 1012 -2.41 21.38 -13.35
C ILE A 1012 -2.85 20.00 -13.87
N VAL A 1013 -4.12 19.83 -14.25
CA VAL A 1013 -4.68 18.56 -14.73
C VAL A 1013 -4.58 18.40 -16.27
N GLN A 1014 -4.31 19.47 -17.03
CA GLN A 1014 -4.21 19.37 -18.50
C GLN A 1014 -2.80 19.19 -19.06
N ASN A 1015 -1.77 19.16 -18.22
CA ASN A 1015 -0.37 18.96 -18.66
C ASN A 1015 0.31 17.72 -18.04
N CYS A 1016 -0.47 16.73 -17.65
CA CYS A 1016 0.09 15.39 -17.35
C CYS A 1016 -0.64 14.33 -18.14
#